data_55b50514b05a97e3cdab6ff63bd7e6b3
#
_entry.id   55b50514b05a97e3cdab6ff63bd7e6b3
#
_cell.length_a   1.000
_cell.length_b   1.000
_cell.length_c   1.000
_cell.angle_alpha   90.00
_cell.angle_beta   90.00
_cell.angle_gamma   90.00
#
_symmetry.space_group_name_H-M   'P 1'
#
loop_
_entity.id
_entity.type
_entity.pdbx_description
1 polymer ?
#
loop_
_entity_poly.entity_id
_entity_poly.type
_entity_poly.pdbx_seq_one_letter_code
_entity_poly.pdbx_strand_id
1 'polypeptide(L)'
;MKQLVLAEKPSVGKELARVLGCTGRGKYLESDDYIVTWALGHLVTLCPPDYYGAEYRHWTLRNLPILPPKLDTMVIDKSREQYEVVKSLLDREDVGSVIIATDAGREGELVARWILKQAGCSKPAKRLWISSQTDQAIRQGFAELKPASDYDSLYAAAESRSYADWYVGYNVSRAMSCHFDTRLSAGRVQTPTLALITRREDEIEDFAGRFYWTIKADFGTFRASWYSAENTIKIGEEAKANSLAEALKGAVCTVSAIREVPKAEKPPLAYDLTELQRDANTLLGFSAKETLDTLQRLYEIHKIVTYPRTDSRYITADIVPTIPERLSALSATAFGLRAASYLRNGIRTDLSRLVNDELVSDHHALLPTEQKVDVTKLSASEKALWELIITRFLETLSPDYEYRTTTVELTAPCLAEGERFIARLTVPVKQGWRDVAREIGKRSAVAPEEEESAGTGILTLTEGSELEIKNVELKRNATLPPDRYTEADLLFAMEHAGRFVEDAELKSHLGNGLGTPATRADIIEKLIQNNCIERRGKELVPTAKGRELVRLVPEQLKSAELTGKWEQRLSEISKGNETEAPFIEDIKKNATDLVNQVIVNREKFDPDLMGDKTKPCPACGWPMMTVLDEYDRPHHVCQRFSCGYEEMEVKKRVETEAAEAVPTHASASPVKRVIATATPGTGKKTIVLHKSSVKAAVARSVPQVKWKTVIEVVKPSHYRPRSERFDRPERTDRPFRSERGERTFAAGPDRPRREGNDFRRPDKGSSGARSGASRSGDSRSTESRESSTGGTFADFIRAAEERKKRDEERRKGRK
;
A
#
# COMPACT_ATOMS: atom_id res chain seq x y z
N MET A 1 21.39 -30.78 24.84
CA MET A 1 21.09 -30.47 23.41
C MET A 1 20.44 -29.10 23.37
N LYS A 2 20.93 -28.21 22.52
CA LYS A 2 20.44 -26.85 22.39
C LYS A 2 19.13 -26.78 21.59
N GLN A 3 18.39 -25.69 21.79
CA GLN A 3 17.21 -25.35 20.99
C GLN A 3 17.56 -24.23 20.02
N LEU A 4 17.25 -24.40 18.73
CA LEU A 4 17.45 -23.37 17.72
C LEU A 4 16.22 -22.50 17.61
N VAL A 5 16.36 -21.20 17.92
CA VAL A 5 15.30 -20.20 17.81
C VAL A 5 15.44 -19.50 16.45
N LEU A 6 14.42 -19.65 15.59
CA LEU A 6 14.38 -19.01 14.26
C LEU A 6 13.41 -17.83 14.28
N ALA A 7 13.93 -16.62 14.38
CA ALA A 7 13.18 -15.37 14.27
C ALA A 7 12.97 -14.96 12.81
N GLU A 8 12.00 -14.11 12.52
CA GLU A 8 11.75 -13.62 11.16
C GLU A 8 12.75 -12.54 10.71
N LYS A 9 13.26 -11.74 11.67
CA LYS A 9 14.07 -10.54 11.40
C LYS A 9 15.23 -10.42 12.35
N PRO A 10 16.35 -9.77 11.93
CA PRO A 10 17.52 -9.60 12.78
C PRO A 10 17.24 -8.83 14.08
N SER A 11 16.34 -7.85 14.06
CA SER A 11 15.94 -7.04 15.23
C SER A 11 15.29 -7.91 16.30
N VAL A 12 14.30 -8.72 15.90
CA VAL A 12 13.58 -9.66 16.77
C VAL A 12 14.52 -10.72 17.31
N GLY A 13 15.33 -11.34 16.44
CA GLY A 13 16.31 -12.35 16.86
C GLY A 13 17.29 -11.85 17.90
N LYS A 14 17.79 -10.61 17.77
CA LYS A 14 18.69 -9.99 18.76
C LYS A 14 18.00 -9.71 20.09
N GLU A 15 16.72 -9.34 20.05
CA GLU A 15 15.95 -9.07 21.25
C GLU A 15 15.62 -10.37 22.01
N LEU A 16 15.20 -11.41 21.30
CA LEU A 16 15.02 -12.75 21.87
C LEU A 16 16.35 -13.26 22.49
N ALA A 17 17.46 -13.09 21.76
CA ALA A 17 18.78 -13.49 22.24
C ALA A 17 19.19 -12.75 23.52
N ARG A 18 18.89 -11.46 23.63
CA ARG A 18 19.16 -10.66 24.83
C ARG A 18 18.43 -11.22 26.04
N VAL A 19 17.14 -11.52 25.88
CA VAL A 19 16.30 -12.05 26.98
C VAL A 19 16.70 -13.47 27.38
N LEU A 20 17.15 -14.29 26.40
CA LEU A 20 17.61 -15.68 26.59
C LEU A 20 19.09 -15.76 27.03
N GLY A 21 19.78 -14.63 27.23
CA GLY A 21 21.17 -14.60 27.64
C GLY A 21 22.17 -15.09 26.59
N CYS A 22 21.76 -15.11 25.30
CA CYS A 22 22.64 -15.49 24.20
C CYS A 22 23.63 -14.35 23.86
N THR A 23 24.87 -14.71 23.61
CA THR A 23 25.95 -13.79 23.27
C THR A 23 26.63 -14.19 21.96
N GLY A 24 27.39 -13.30 21.35
CA GLY A 24 28.09 -13.58 20.11
C GLY A 24 28.14 -12.38 19.16
N ARG A 25 28.68 -12.62 17.96
CA ARG A 25 28.75 -11.63 16.87
C ARG A 25 28.45 -12.33 15.54
N GLY A 26 27.72 -11.67 14.67
CA GLY A 26 27.44 -12.19 13.32
C GLY A 26 25.95 -12.48 13.09
N LYS A 27 25.67 -13.58 12.40
CA LYS A 27 24.34 -13.95 11.91
C LYS A 27 23.55 -14.87 12.85
N TYR A 28 24.11 -15.20 14.02
CA TYR A 28 23.45 -15.90 15.12
C TYR A 28 24.10 -15.55 16.46
N LEU A 29 23.39 -15.81 17.55
CA LEU A 29 23.84 -15.60 18.94
C LEU A 29 23.58 -16.88 19.72
N GLU A 30 24.40 -17.23 20.72
CA GLU A 30 24.37 -18.53 21.35
C GLU A 30 24.56 -18.43 22.86
N SER A 31 23.87 -19.33 23.59
CA SER A 31 24.06 -19.63 25.02
C SER A 31 24.22 -21.14 25.21
N ASP A 32 24.26 -21.61 26.45
CA ASP A 32 24.35 -23.06 26.74
C ASP A 32 23.12 -23.83 26.26
N ASP A 33 21.91 -23.20 26.32
CA ASP A 33 20.63 -23.82 26.02
C ASP A 33 20.07 -23.44 24.66
N TYR A 34 20.42 -22.25 24.13
CA TYR A 34 19.79 -21.68 22.95
C TYR A 34 20.81 -21.24 21.90
N ILE A 35 20.42 -21.39 20.64
CA ILE A 35 21.02 -20.71 19.49
C ILE A 35 19.93 -19.85 18.85
N VAL A 36 20.11 -18.55 18.77
CA VAL A 36 19.16 -17.64 18.14
C VAL A 36 19.70 -17.16 16.81
N THR A 37 18.95 -17.42 15.74
CA THR A 37 19.21 -16.91 14.39
C THR A 37 17.93 -16.31 13.82
N TRP A 38 18.00 -15.79 12.60
CA TRP A 38 16.87 -15.09 11.99
C TRP A 38 16.84 -15.25 10.48
N ALA A 39 15.67 -15.07 9.91
CA ALA A 39 15.47 -14.84 8.49
C ALA A 39 15.62 -13.32 8.16
N LEU A 40 15.37 -12.95 6.91
CA LEU A 40 15.34 -11.57 6.41
C LEU A 40 13.98 -11.28 5.76
N GLY A 41 12.89 -11.77 6.36
CA GLY A 41 11.64 -12.06 5.72
C GLY A 41 11.75 -13.40 4.97
N HIS A 42 11.18 -13.51 3.77
CA HIS A 42 11.30 -14.74 2.99
C HIS A 42 12.75 -15.03 2.55
N LEU A 43 13.26 -16.21 2.91
CA LEU A 43 14.51 -16.78 2.37
C LEU A 43 14.23 -17.79 1.24
N VAL A 44 13.00 -18.24 1.15
CA VAL A 44 12.52 -19.28 0.24
C VAL A 44 11.28 -18.77 -0.49
N THR A 45 11.15 -19.10 -1.77
CA THR A 45 10.02 -18.72 -2.62
C THR A 45 9.58 -19.91 -3.48
N LEU A 46 8.41 -19.81 -4.14
CA LEU A 46 7.97 -20.79 -5.11
C LEU A 46 8.83 -20.73 -6.38
N CYS A 47 9.10 -21.90 -6.96
CA CYS A 47 9.80 -22.00 -8.22
C CYS A 47 9.03 -21.31 -9.35
N PRO A 48 9.74 -20.59 -10.25
CA PRO A 48 9.10 -19.97 -11.41
C PRO A 48 8.65 -21.04 -12.44
N PRO A 49 7.78 -20.67 -13.38
CA PRO A 49 7.23 -21.61 -14.37
C PRO A 49 8.26 -22.41 -15.18
N ASP A 50 9.40 -21.82 -15.52
CA ASP A 50 10.47 -22.46 -16.29
C ASP A 50 11.24 -23.56 -15.54
N TYR A 51 11.06 -23.65 -14.23
CA TYR A 51 11.51 -24.79 -13.42
C TYR A 51 10.75 -26.08 -13.76
N TYR A 52 9.45 -25.96 -14.10
CA TYR A 52 8.58 -27.10 -14.36
C TYR A 52 8.65 -27.64 -15.80
N GLY A 53 9.31 -26.93 -16.71
CA GLY A 53 9.51 -27.36 -18.08
C GLY A 53 10.25 -26.32 -18.93
N ALA A 54 11.17 -26.79 -19.76
CA ALA A 54 11.93 -25.90 -20.64
C ALA A 54 11.03 -25.12 -21.63
N GLU A 55 9.88 -25.69 -21.97
CA GLU A 55 8.84 -25.09 -22.82
C GLU A 55 8.25 -23.82 -22.21
N TYR A 56 8.25 -23.68 -20.86
CA TYR A 56 7.71 -22.52 -20.16
C TYR A 56 8.68 -21.35 -20.08
N ARG A 57 9.92 -21.49 -20.57
CA ARG A 57 10.88 -20.37 -20.74
C ARG A 57 10.38 -19.36 -21.76
N HIS A 58 9.75 -19.86 -22.82
CA HIS A 58 9.16 -19.04 -23.86
C HIS A 58 7.66 -18.89 -23.61
N TRP A 59 7.25 -17.65 -23.48
CA TRP A 59 5.83 -17.36 -23.27
C TRP A 59 5.06 -17.55 -24.56
N THR A 60 4.19 -18.50 -24.62
CA THR A 60 3.29 -18.79 -25.75
C THR A 60 1.93 -19.19 -25.24
N LEU A 61 0.87 -18.84 -25.98
CA LEU A 61 -0.50 -19.26 -25.64
C LEU A 61 -0.67 -20.78 -25.65
N ARG A 62 0.15 -21.52 -26.41
CA ARG A 62 0.06 -22.99 -26.55
C ARG A 62 0.40 -23.73 -25.25
N ASN A 63 1.22 -23.10 -24.41
CA ASN A 63 1.73 -23.69 -23.18
C ASN A 63 0.92 -23.25 -21.96
N LEU A 64 -0.26 -22.65 -22.18
CA LEU A 64 -1.13 -22.17 -21.10
C LEU A 64 -2.42 -23.00 -21.06
N PRO A 65 -2.97 -23.25 -19.85
CA PRO A 65 -2.43 -22.84 -18.56
C PRO A 65 -1.28 -23.73 -18.05
N ILE A 66 -0.37 -23.16 -17.24
CA ILE A 66 0.71 -23.88 -16.54
C ILE A 66 0.19 -24.31 -15.19
N LEU A 67 -0.04 -25.62 -15.03
CA LEU A 67 -0.68 -26.19 -13.85
C LEU A 67 0.12 -27.41 -13.33
N PRO A 68 1.35 -27.21 -12.82
CA PRO A 68 2.09 -28.32 -12.22
C PRO A 68 1.27 -28.92 -11.08
N PRO A 69 1.29 -30.26 -10.90
CA PRO A 69 0.50 -30.93 -9.87
C PRO A 69 0.89 -30.48 -8.46
N LYS A 70 2.17 -30.14 -8.27
CA LYS A 70 2.72 -29.60 -7.02
C LYS A 70 3.65 -28.44 -7.33
N LEU A 71 3.59 -27.40 -6.50
CA LEU A 71 4.55 -26.30 -6.55
C LEU A 71 5.72 -26.58 -5.60
N ASP A 72 6.93 -26.47 -6.14
CA ASP A 72 8.17 -26.62 -5.39
C ASP A 72 8.70 -25.25 -4.95
N THR A 73 9.60 -25.29 -3.96
CA THR A 73 10.22 -24.09 -3.41
C THR A 73 11.70 -24.04 -3.78
N MET A 74 12.25 -22.82 -3.81
CA MET A 74 13.68 -22.54 -4.03
C MET A 74 14.19 -21.43 -3.12
N VAL A 75 15.50 -21.44 -2.87
CA VAL A 75 16.15 -20.38 -2.08
C VAL A 75 16.26 -19.09 -2.91
N ILE A 76 15.91 -17.96 -2.33
CA ILE A 76 16.03 -16.64 -2.93
C ILE A 76 17.53 -16.24 -2.97
N ASP A 77 18.06 -15.94 -4.15
CA ASP A 77 19.50 -15.69 -4.35
C ASP A 77 20.03 -14.53 -3.50
N LYS A 78 19.31 -13.43 -3.39
CA LYS A 78 19.70 -12.28 -2.54
C LYS A 78 19.89 -12.64 -1.06
N SER A 79 19.16 -13.61 -0.54
CA SER A 79 19.17 -14.05 0.86
C SER A 79 19.85 -15.41 1.07
N ARG A 80 20.46 -15.97 0.03
CA ARG A 80 21.10 -17.30 0.04
C ARG A 80 22.13 -17.42 1.17
N GLU A 81 22.96 -16.41 1.37
CA GLU A 81 23.97 -16.42 2.45
C GLU A 81 23.36 -16.60 3.84
N GLN A 82 22.22 -15.96 4.10
CA GLN A 82 21.51 -16.11 5.37
C GLN A 82 20.82 -17.47 5.47
N TYR A 83 20.24 -17.96 4.37
CA TYR A 83 19.67 -19.30 4.32
C TYR A 83 20.71 -20.38 4.66
N GLU A 84 21.92 -20.31 4.08
CA GLU A 84 23.00 -21.27 4.37
C GLU A 84 23.44 -21.23 5.84
N VAL A 85 23.43 -20.05 6.48
CA VAL A 85 23.68 -19.97 7.92
C VAL A 85 22.59 -20.68 8.70
N VAL A 86 21.31 -20.42 8.42
CA VAL A 86 20.18 -21.10 9.09
C VAL A 86 20.26 -22.61 8.89
N LYS A 87 20.51 -23.05 7.64
CA LYS A 87 20.65 -24.48 7.31
C LYS A 87 21.80 -25.11 8.09
N SER A 88 22.99 -24.51 8.10
CA SER A 88 24.15 -25.03 8.84
C SER A 88 23.89 -25.18 10.35
N LEU A 89 23.08 -24.28 10.93
CA LEU A 89 22.69 -24.37 12.34
C LEU A 89 21.65 -25.48 12.57
N LEU A 90 20.72 -25.67 11.64
CA LEU A 90 19.76 -26.78 11.67
C LEU A 90 20.44 -28.15 11.56
N ASP A 91 21.53 -28.25 10.82
CA ASP A 91 22.30 -29.49 10.61
C ASP A 91 23.22 -29.84 11.81
N ARG A 92 23.40 -28.94 12.80
CA ARG A 92 24.24 -29.19 13.99
C ARG A 92 23.74 -30.38 14.82
N GLU A 93 24.67 -31.26 15.24
CA GLU A 93 24.34 -32.42 16.05
C GLU A 93 23.89 -32.08 17.49
N ASP A 94 24.39 -30.96 18.04
CA ASP A 94 24.04 -30.49 19.39
C ASP A 94 22.70 -29.75 19.43
N VAL A 95 22.07 -29.49 18.28
CA VAL A 95 20.71 -28.92 18.17
C VAL A 95 19.66 -30.06 18.20
N GLY A 96 18.85 -30.10 19.26
CA GLY A 96 17.84 -31.15 19.45
C GLY A 96 16.45 -30.80 18.97
N SER A 97 16.11 -29.49 18.91
CA SER A 97 14.78 -29.03 18.51
C SER A 97 14.85 -27.61 17.95
N VAL A 98 13.77 -27.18 17.27
CA VAL A 98 13.61 -25.87 16.71
C VAL A 98 12.47 -25.13 17.40
N ILE A 99 12.65 -23.85 17.71
CA ILE A 99 11.59 -22.94 18.13
C ILE A 99 11.32 -21.97 16.98
N ILE A 100 10.17 -22.08 16.38
CA ILE A 100 9.68 -21.13 15.36
C ILE A 100 9.25 -19.86 16.10
N ALA A 101 10.01 -18.79 15.91
CA ALA A 101 9.81 -17.49 16.55
C ALA A 101 9.65 -16.36 15.50
N THR A 102 9.10 -16.72 14.34
CA THR A 102 8.64 -15.77 13.32
C THR A 102 7.36 -15.07 13.78
N ASP A 103 6.96 -13.99 13.10
CA ASP A 103 5.79 -13.19 13.46
C ASP A 103 4.55 -14.07 13.69
N ALA A 104 3.68 -13.66 14.61
CA ALA A 104 2.53 -14.44 15.09
C ALA A 104 1.35 -14.40 14.12
N GLY A 105 1.56 -14.81 12.86
CA GLY A 105 0.57 -14.75 11.79
C GLY A 105 0.77 -15.80 10.70
N ARG A 106 -0.13 -15.81 9.71
CA ARG A 106 -0.08 -16.71 8.55
C ARG A 106 1.25 -16.63 7.79
N GLU A 107 1.73 -15.42 7.53
CA GLU A 107 2.97 -15.21 6.76
C GLU A 107 4.21 -15.66 7.55
N GLY A 108 4.26 -15.37 8.86
CA GLY A 108 5.37 -15.84 9.70
C GLY A 108 5.46 -17.37 9.79
N GLU A 109 4.30 -18.06 9.83
CA GLU A 109 4.25 -19.51 9.77
C GLU A 109 4.77 -20.03 8.41
N LEU A 110 4.36 -19.41 7.30
CA LEU A 110 4.83 -19.76 5.96
C LEU A 110 6.35 -19.59 5.82
N VAL A 111 6.91 -18.46 6.27
CA VAL A 111 8.35 -18.18 6.23
C VAL A 111 9.13 -19.30 6.93
N ALA A 112 8.75 -19.62 8.17
CA ALA A 112 9.46 -20.63 8.94
C ALA A 112 9.35 -22.04 8.32
N ARG A 113 8.11 -22.45 7.95
CA ARG A 113 7.87 -23.80 7.43
C ARG A 113 8.56 -24.03 6.09
N TRP A 114 8.58 -23.04 5.21
CA TRP A 114 9.31 -23.17 3.94
C TRP A 114 10.82 -23.25 4.14
N ILE A 115 11.39 -22.51 5.11
CA ILE A 115 12.82 -22.64 5.46
C ILE A 115 13.14 -24.04 5.98
N LEU A 116 12.33 -24.57 6.93
CA LEU A 116 12.53 -25.90 7.49
C LEU A 116 12.36 -26.98 6.44
N LYS A 117 11.33 -26.89 5.60
CA LYS A 117 11.06 -27.82 4.48
C LYS A 117 12.20 -27.82 3.46
N GLN A 118 12.67 -26.64 3.04
CA GLN A 118 13.76 -26.48 2.07
C GLN A 118 15.11 -26.97 2.63
N ALA A 119 15.32 -26.83 3.94
CA ALA A 119 16.52 -27.33 4.61
C ALA A 119 16.48 -28.86 4.86
N GLY A 120 15.33 -29.51 4.67
CA GLY A 120 15.13 -30.94 5.00
C GLY A 120 15.17 -31.22 6.50
N CYS A 121 14.76 -30.27 7.33
CA CYS A 121 14.81 -30.40 8.79
C CYS A 121 13.72 -31.34 9.29
N SER A 122 14.12 -32.41 9.98
CA SER A 122 13.21 -33.38 10.63
C SER A 122 13.18 -33.28 12.17
N LYS A 123 13.87 -32.26 12.73
CA LYS A 123 13.90 -32.05 14.19
C LYS A 123 12.54 -31.58 14.70
N PRO A 124 12.13 -31.99 15.93
CA PRO A 124 10.87 -31.53 16.50
C PRO A 124 10.84 -30.01 16.62
N ALA A 125 9.71 -29.44 16.23
CA ALA A 125 9.53 -27.97 16.22
C ALA A 125 8.43 -27.56 17.20
N LYS A 126 8.66 -26.44 17.90
CA LYS A 126 7.69 -25.75 18.74
C LYS A 126 7.46 -24.33 18.21
N ARG A 127 6.34 -23.74 18.54
CA ARG A 127 5.94 -22.39 18.13
C ARG A 127 5.93 -21.43 19.33
N LEU A 128 6.66 -20.34 19.20
CA LEU A 128 6.55 -19.16 20.04
C LEU A 128 5.50 -18.23 19.43
N TRP A 129 4.43 -17.91 20.16
CA TRP A 129 3.35 -17.04 19.71
C TRP A 129 3.24 -15.81 20.59
N ILE A 130 3.80 -14.69 20.16
CA ILE A 130 3.81 -13.43 20.91
C ILE A 130 3.55 -12.25 19.94
N SER A 131 2.74 -11.28 20.37
CA SER A 131 2.45 -10.04 19.63
C SER A 131 3.21 -8.83 20.20
N SER A 132 3.98 -9.03 21.29
CA SER A 132 4.76 -8.01 21.96
C SER A 132 6.18 -8.51 22.19
N GLN A 133 7.16 -7.59 22.20
CA GLN A 133 8.58 -7.88 22.40
C GLN A 133 9.10 -7.38 23.78
N THR A 134 8.19 -7.16 24.74
CA THR A 134 8.62 -6.85 26.11
C THR A 134 9.30 -8.08 26.73
N ASP A 135 10.21 -7.84 27.68
CA ASP A 135 10.89 -8.93 28.42
C ASP A 135 9.88 -9.90 29.04
N GLN A 136 8.77 -9.36 29.55
CA GLN A 136 7.70 -10.16 30.15
C GLN A 136 7.03 -11.05 29.13
N ALA A 137 6.60 -10.48 27.98
CA ALA A 137 5.92 -11.24 26.91
C ALA A 137 6.82 -12.34 26.34
N ILE A 138 8.12 -12.03 26.14
CA ILE A 138 9.09 -13.02 25.66
C ILE A 138 9.23 -14.18 26.65
N ARG A 139 9.47 -13.90 27.95
CA ARG A 139 9.63 -14.96 28.96
C ARG A 139 8.38 -15.81 29.12
N GLN A 140 7.21 -15.18 29.13
CA GLN A 140 5.93 -15.88 29.18
C GLN A 140 5.72 -16.76 27.95
N GLY A 141 5.95 -16.23 26.74
CA GLY A 141 5.83 -16.99 25.49
C GLY A 141 6.76 -18.22 25.44
N PHE A 142 8.00 -18.10 25.96
CA PHE A 142 8.90 -19.25 26.08
C PHE A 142 8.44 -20.28 27.12
N ALA A 143 7.71 -19.88 28.15
CA ALA A 143 7.09 -20.80 29.10
C ALA A 143 5.85 -21.52 28.52
N GLU A 144 5.19 -20.94 27.52
CA GLU A 144 3.94 -21.39 26.90
C GLU A 144 4.11 -21.95 25.46
N LEU A 145 5.31 -22.40 25.10
CA LEU A 145 5.60 -22.95 23.77
C LEU A 145 4.67 -24.11 23.41
N LYS A 146 3.99 -24.01 22.27
CA LYS A 146 3.09 -25.03 21.71
C LYS A 146 3.79 -25.89 20.67
N PRO A 147 3.33 -27.14 20.40
CA PRO A 147 3.78 -27.90 19.25
C PRO A 147 3.56 -27.12 17.96
N ALA A 148 4.50 -27.18 17.00
CA ALA A 148 4.33 -26.54 15.72
C ALA A 148 3.14 -27.13 14.93
N SER A 149 2.79 -28.41 15.16
CA SER A 149 1.63 -29.07 14.55
C SER A 149 0.28 -28.41 14.86
N ASP A 150 0.16 -27.68 15.96
CA ASP A 150 -1.08 -26.98 16.30
C ASP A 150 -1.41 -25.84 15.30
N TYR A 151 -0.42 -25.46 14.49
CA TYR A 151 -0.50 -24.41 13.48
C TYR A 151 -0.49 -24.92 12.03
N ASP A 152 -0.66 -26.25 11.82
CA ASP A 152 -0.62 -26.85 10.49
C ASP A 152 -1.73 -26.32 9.57
N SER A 153 -2.94 -26.10 10.10
CA SER A 153 -4.05 -25.49 9.33
C SER A 153 -3.76 -24.04 8.94
N LEU A 154 -3.10 -23.29 9.82
CA LEU A 154 -2.68 -21.91 9.54
C LEU A 154 -1.63 -21.87 8.43
N TYR A 155 -0.64 -22.78 8.49
CA TYR A 155 0.36 -22.97 7.44
C TYR A 155 -0.29 -23.37 6.11
N ALA A 156 -1.22 -24.33 6.11
CA ALA A 156 -1.94 -24.77 4.92
C ALA A 156 -2.69 -23.60 4.24
N ALA A 157 -3.34 -22.75 5.02
CA ALA A 157 -4.00 -21.55 4.50
C ALA A 157 -3.02 -20.56 3.85
N ALA A 158 -1.85 -20.34 4.46
CA ALA A 158 -0.82 -19.45 3.93
C ALA A 158 -0.17 -20.00 2.65
N GLU A 159 0.16 -21.30 2.63
CA GLU A 159 0.71 -22.00 1.45
C GLU A 159 -0.31 -22.01 0.31
N SER A 160 -1.59 -22.29 0.59
CA SER A 160 -2.69 -22.27 -0.39
C SER A 160 -2.88 -20.90 -1.02
N ARG A 161 -2.78 -19.82 -0.24
CA ARG A 161 -2.81 -18.43 -0.75
C ARG A 161 -1.67 -18.18 -1.73
N SER A 162 -0.45 -18.57 -1.38
CA SER A 162 0.72 -18.41 -2.23
C SER A 162 0.59 -19.20 -3.54
N TYR A 163 0.04 -20.41 -3.48
CA TYR A 163 -0.24 -21.24 -4.66
C TYR A 163 -1.29 -20.59 -5.55
N ALA A 164 -2.37 -20.07 -4.98
CA ALA A 164 -3.43 -19.40 -5.73
C ALA A 164 -2.90 -18.16 -6.45
N ASP A 165 -2.12 -17.31 -5.77
CA ASP A 165 -1.49 -16.13 -6.37
C ASP A 165 -0.49 -16.52 -7.49
N TRP A 166 0.23 -17.65 -7.35
CA TRP A 166 1.11 -18.18 -8.38
C TRP A 166 0.32 -18.67 -9.61
N TYR A 167 -0.68 -19.54 -9.42
CA TYR A 167 -1.46 -20.09 -10.54
C TYR A 167 -2.18 -18.99 -11.32
N VAL A 168 -2.87 -18.10 -10.66
CA VAL A 168 -3.61 -17.03 -11.34
C VAL A 168 -2.66 -15.96 -11.91
N GLY A 169 -1.72 -15.49 -11.12
CA GLY A 169 -0.82 -14.39 -11.49
C GLY A 169 0.03 -14.70 -12.73
N TYR A 170 0.72 -15.85 -12.74
CA TYR A 170 1.55 -16.24 -13.88
C TYR A 170 0.73 -16.56 -15.12
N ASN A 171 -0.34 -17.32 -15.00
CA ASN A 171 -1.12 -17.77 -16.15
C ASN A 171 -1.85 -16.61 -16.83
N VAL A 172 -2.54 -15.76 -16.07
CA VAL A 172 -3.27 -14.62 -16.64
C VAL A 172 -2.31 -13.58 -17.22
N SER A 173 -1.24 -13.24 -16.51
CA SER A 173 -0.26 -12.28 -17.01
C SER A 173 0.40 -12.73 -18.31
N ARG A 174 0.74 -14.02 -18.42
CA ARG A 174 1.29 -14.60 -19.65
C ARG A 174 0.27 -14.63 -20.78
N ALA A 175 -0.97 -15.04 -20.49
CA ALA A 175 -2.05 -15.07 -21.49
C ALA A 175 -2.31 -13.67 -22.06
N MET A 176 -2.48 -12.67 -21.17
CA MET A 176 -2.67 -11.27 -21.54
C MET A 176 -1.50 -10.76 -22.40
N SER A 177 -0.25 -11.00 -21.96
CA SER A 177 0.93 -10.50 -22.67
C SER A 177 1.09 -11.14 -24.05
N CYS A 178 0.87 -12.46 -24.18
CA CYS A 178 0.97 -13.16 -25.46
C CYS A 178 -0.16 -12.82 -26.42
N HIS A 179 -1.41 -12.72 -25.89
CA HIS A 179 -2.59 -12.50 -26.72
C HIS A 179 -2.62 -11.07 -27.29
N PHE A 180 -2.30 -10.08 -26.48
CA PHE A 180 -2.31 -8.66 -26.86
C PHE A 180 -0.96 -8.10 -27.33
N ASP A 181 0.05 -8.94 -27.48
CA ASP A 181 1.43 -8.59 -27.88
C ASP A 181 2.02 -7.40 -27.09
N THR A 182 1.64 -7.28 -25.82
CA THR A 182 2.02 -6.16 -24.94
C THR A 182 2.36 -6.68 -23.56
N ARG A 183 3.43 -6.15 -22.91
CA ARG A 183 3.76 -6.51 -21.53
C ARG A 183 2.67 -6.07 -20.56
N LEU A 184 1.81 -7.00 -20.18
CA LEU A 184 0.68 -6.81 -19.27
C LEU A 184 0.84 -7.71 -18.05
N SER A 185 0.48 -7.18 -16.89
CA SER A 185 0.48 -7.93 -15.63
C SER A 185 -0.89 -7.80 -14.98
N ALA A 186 -1.49 -8.92 -14.62
CA ALA A 186 -2.78 -8.98 -13.95
C ALA A 186 -2.69 -9.88 -12.70
N GLY A 187 -3.51 -9.57 -11.69
CA GLY A 187 -3.56 -10.32 -10.45
C GLY A 187 -4.71 -9.87 -9.56
N ARG A 188 -5.09 -10.70 -8.59
CA ARG A 188 -6.29 -10.49 -7.76
C ARG A 188 -6.30 -9.23 -6.88
N VAL A 189 -5.14 -8.59 -6.64
CA VAL A 189 -5.06 -7.35 -5.87
C VAL A 189 -4.70 -6.17 -6.77
N GLN A 190 -3.68 -6.33 -7.61
CA GLN A 190 -3.21 -5.29 -8.52
C GLN A 190 -4.29 -4.82 -9.49
N THR A 191 -5.03 -5.75 -10.09
CA THR A 191 -6.04 -5.42 -11.12
C THR A 191 -7.27 -4.70 -10.55
N PRO A 192 -7.90 -5.16 -9.45
CA PRO A 192 -9.00 -4.40 -8.86
C PRO A 192 -8.56 -3.04 -8.31
N THR A 193 -7.33 -2.90 -7.80
CA THR A 193 -6.79 -1.59 -7.40
C THR A 193 -6.71 -0.63 -8.60
N LEU A 194 -6.23 -1.10 -9.75
CA LEU A 194 -6.23 -0.31 -10.99
C LEU A 194 -7.65 0.02 -11.47
N ALA A 195 -8.58 -0.94 -11.35
CA ALA A 195 -9.97 -0.75 -11.72
C ALA A 195 -10.68 0.33 -10.90
N LEU A 196 -10.34 0.48 -9.60
CA LEU A 196 -10.85 1.58 -8.77
C LEU A 196 -10.45 2.95 -9.33
N ILE A 197 -9.18 3.11 -9.71
CA ILE A 197 -8.65 4.36 -10.26
C ILE A 197 -9.29 4.65 -11.63
N THR A 198 -9.40 3.63 -12.49
CA THR A 198 -10.00 3.77 -13.83
C THR A 198 -11.46 4.15 -13.73
N ARG A 199 -12.25 3.48 -12.90
CA ARG A 199 -13.66 3.79 -12.69
C ARG A 199 -13.87 5.22 -12.16
N ARG A 200 -13.00 5.71 -11.26
CA ARG A 200 -13.05 7.09 -10.80
C ARG A 200 -12.83 8.09 -11.93
N GLU A 201 -11.96 7.80 -12.87
CA GLU A 201 -11.73 8.65 -14.02
C GLU A 201 -12.93 8.63 -14.99
N ASP A 202 -13.57 7.46 -15.16
CA ASP A 202 -14.81 7.35 -15.93
C ASP A 202 -15.95 8.13 -15.26
N GLU A 203 -16.09 8.07 -13.91
CA GLU A 203 -17.04 8.88 -13.13
C GLU A 203 -16.81 10.38 -13.33
N ILE A 204 -15.56 10.83 -13.42
CA ILE A 204 -15.20 12.24 -13.67
C ILE A 204 -15.54 12.64 -15.12
N GLU A 205 -15.23 11.78 -16.11
CA GLU A 205 -15.49 12.06 -17.52
C GLU A 205 -16.97 12.09 -17.86
N ASP A 206 -17.77 11.21 -17.24
CA ASP A 206 -19.22 11.10 -17.45
C ASP A 206 -20.01 12.12 -16.60
N PHE A 207 -19.34 12.88 -15.73
CA PHE A 207 -20.02 13.77 -14.82
C PHE A 207 -20.70 14.94 -15.54
N ALA A 208 -22.01 15.01 -15.39
CA ALA A 208 -22.84 16.12 -15.89
C ALA A 208 -23.12 17.12 -14.76
N GLY A 209 -22.33 18.19 -14.70
CA GLY A 209 -22.50 19.24 -13.70
C GLY A 209 -23.86 19.95 -13.80
N ARG A 210 -24.40 20.36 -12.65
CA ARG A 210 -25.63 21.15 -12.53
C ARG A 210 -25.37 22.38 -11.69
N PHE A 211 -26.02 23.49 -12.03
CA PHE A 211 -26.00 24.67 -11.21
C PHE A 211 -27.05 24.58 -10.09
N TYR A 212 -26.73 25.18 -8.97
CA TYR A 212 -27.65 25.41 -7.87
C TYR A 212 -27.29 26.74 -7.19
N TRP A 213 -28.23 27.29 -6.44
CA TRP A 213 -28.05 28.56 -5.73
C TRP A 213 -28.18 28.31 -4.23
N THR A 214 -27.42 29.10 -3.46
CA THR A 214 -27.50 29.13 -2.02
C THR A 214 -27.75 30.57 -1.56
N ILE A 215 -28.52 30.73 -0.47
CA ILE A 215 -28.82 32.03 0.12
C ILE A 215 -28.27 32.08 1.54
N LYS A 216 -27.52 33.14 1.85
CA LYS A 216 -27.09 33.45 3.21
C LYS A 216 -27.66 34.83 3.58
N ALA A 217 -28.26 34.93 4.75
CA ALA A 217 -28.72 36.19 5.34
C ALA A 217 -27.67 36.71 6.35
N ASP A 218 -27.32 37.96 6.24
CA ASP A 218 -26.43 38.67 7.16
C ASP A 218 -27.27 39.58 8.09
N PHE A 219 -27.16 39.34 9.38
CA PHE A 219 -27.84 40.06 10.44
C PHE A 219 -26.89 41.11 11.12
N GLY A 220 -25.71 41.31 10.56
CA GLY A 220 -24.68 42.22 11.07
C GLY A 220 -23.75 41.61 12.10
N THR A 221 -24.25 40.94 13.10
CA THR A 221 -23.45 40.27 14.13
C THR A 221 -23.24 38.76 13.88
N PHE A 222 -24.06 38.18 12.98
CA PHE A 222 -23.94 36.81 12.57
C PHE A 222 -24.57 36.59 11.17
N ARG A 223 -24.30 35.42 10.59
CA ARG A 223 -24.86 34.97 9.31
C ARG A 223 -25.63 33.67 9.47
N ALA A 224 -26.69 33.50 8.70
CA ALA A 224 -27.49 32.28 8.65
C ALA A 224 -27.67 31.80 7.22
N SER A 225 -27.61 30.49 7.00
CA SER A 225 -27.91 29.88 5.71
C SER A 225 -29.38 29.49 5.61
N TRP A 226 -29.98 29.71 4.45
CA TRP A 226 -31.32 29.23 4.14
C TRP A 226 -31.34 27.71 3.96
N TYR A 227 -32.41 27.06 4.43
CA TYR A 227 -32.70 25.65 4.25
C TYR A 227 -34.14 25.45 3.77
N SER A 228 -34.33 24.53 2.83
CA SER A 228 -35.65 24.08 2.41
C SER A 228 -36.35 23.24 3.50
N ALA A 229 -37.60 22.88 3.26
CA ALA A 229 -38.36 21.95 4.14
C ALA A 229 -37.69 20.57 4.20
N GLU A 230 -37.01 20.13 3.12
CA GLU A 230 -36.27 18.87 3.02
C GLU A 230 -34.85 18.96 3.60
N ASN A 231 -34.51 20.03 4.31
CA ASN A 231 -33.21 20.25 4.93
C ASN A 231 -32.03 20.38 3.94
N THR A 232 -32.27 20.88 2.72
CA THR A 232 -31.20 21.22 1.77
C THR A 232 -30.98 22.71 1.66
N ILE A 233 -29.72 23.12 1.46
CA ILE A 233 -29.33 24.51 1.17
C ILE A 233 -29.39 24.83 -0.32
N LYS A 234 -29.67 23.82 -1.18
CA LYS A 234 -29.57 23.92 -2.64
C LYS A 234 -30.92 24.31 -3.24
N ILE A 235 -30.94 25.40 -4.00
CA ILE A 235 -32.08 25.80 -4.82
C ILE A 235 -31.73 25.47 -6.27
N GLY A 236 -32.50 24.59 -6.92
CA GLY A 236 -32.23 24.13 -8.28
C GLY A 236 -32.64 25.10 -9.40
N GLU A 237 -33.49 26.06 -9.08
CA GLU A 237 -34.09 26.98 -10.06
C GLU A 237 -33.63 28.43 -9.81
N GLU A 238 -33.07 29.07 -10.84
CA GLU A 238 -32.56 30.46 -10.76
C GLU A 238 -33.65 31.45 -10.44
N ALA A 239 -34.82 31.27 -11.07
CA ALA A 239 -35.95 32.17 -10.88
C ALA A 239 -36.46 32.16 -9.43
N LYS A 240 -36.58 30.95 -8.83
CA LYS A 240 -36.95 30.79 -7.42
C LYS A 240 -35.91 31.43 -6.50
N ALA A 241 -34.61 31.22 -6.77
CA ALA A 241 -33.51 31.76 -5.96
C ALA A 241 -33.47 33.30 -5.99
N ASN A 242 -33.63 33.91 -7.17
CA ASN A 242 -33.70 35.38 -7.32
C ASN A 242 -34.95 35.97 -6.65
N SER A 243 -36.12 35.36 -6.86
CA SER A 243 -37.38 35.86 -6.25
C SER A 243 -37.32 35.80 -4.72
N LEU A 244 -36.77 34.70 -4.18
CA LEU A 244 -36.59 34.54 -2.73
C LEU A 244 -35.57 35.54 -2.17
N ALA A 245 -34.43 35.73 -2.85
CA ALA A 245 -33.44 36.69 -2.43
C ALA A 245 -33.96 38.14 -2.39
N GLU A 246 -34.79 38.53 -3.38
CA GLU A 246 -35.47 39.85 -3.38
C GLU A 246 -36.46 39.97 -2.25
N ALA A 247 -37.28 38.96 -2.00
CA ALA A 247 -38.27 38.95 -0.92
C ALA A 247 -37.65 39.02 0.49
N LEU A 248 -36.39 38.59 0.61
CA LEU A 248 -35.65 38.57 1.87
C LEU A 248 -34.94 39.92 2.18
N LYS A 249 -34.81 40.84 1.22
CA LYS A 249 -34.14 42.12 1.46
C LYS A 249 -34.93 42.97 2.46
N GLY A 250 -34.29 43.28 3.60
CA GLY A 250 -34.95 44.03 4.68
C GLY A 250 -36.08 43.31 5.40
N ALA A 251 -36.28 42.01 5.11
CA ALA A 251 -37.29 41.21 5.81
C ALA A 251 -36.89 41.06 7.29
N VAL A 252 -37.92 40.98 8.15
CA VAL A 252 -37.74 40.71 9.56
C VAL A 252 -37.90 39.20 9.77
N CYS A 253 -36.88 38.57 10.39
CA CYS A 253 -36.91 37.20 10.82
C CYS A 253 -37.14 37.10 12.31
N THR A 254 -37.95 36.12 12.72
CA THR A 254 -38.18 35.77 14.13
C THR A 254 -37.39 34.52 14.48
N VAL A 255 -36.71 34.54 15.61
CA VAL A 255 -36.01 33.37 16.16
C VAL A 255 -37.07 32.36 16.62
N SER A 256 -37.17 31.25 15.91
CA SER A 256 -38.17 30.21 16.17
C SER A 256 -37.69 29.14 17.17
N ALA A 257 -36.40 28.88 17.23
CA ALA A 257 -35.82 27.93 18.17
C ALA A 257 -34.32 28.20 18.40
N ILE A 258 -33.85 27.96 19.61
CA ILE A 258 -32.45 27.98 20.01
C ILE A 258 -32.15 26.63 20.68
N ARG A 259 -31.14 25.91 20.11
CA ARG A 259 -30.70 24.61 20.66
C ARG A 259 -29.22 24.65 20.97
N GLU A 260 -28.90 24.34 22.21
CA GLU A 260 -27.52 24.23 22.64
C GLU A 260 -27.19 22.77 23.02
N VAL A 261 -26.22 22.20 22.34
CA VAL A 261 -25.84 20.79 22.49
C VAL A 261 -24.35 20.69 22.86
N PRO A 262 -24.04 20.20 24.07
CA PRO A 262 -22.66 19.85 24.40
C PRO A 262 -22.27 18.59 23.63
N LYS A 263 -21.08 18.60 23.08
CA LYS A 263 -20.48 17.49 22.32
C LYS A 263 -19.07 17.20 22.83
N ALA A 264 -18.66 15.95 22.71
CA ALA A 264 -17.29 15.53 23.00
C ALA A 264 -16.79 14.63 21.87
N GLU A 265 -15.59 14.91 21.40
CA GLU A 265 -14.86 14.05 20.48
C GLU A 265 -13.73 13.35 21.21
N LYS A 266 -13.72 12.05 21.08
CA LYS A 266 -12.68 11.23 21.69
C LYS A 266 -11.36 11.36 20.94
N PRO A 267 -10.21 11.20 21.63
CA PRO A 267 -8.91 11.17 20.96
C PRO A 267 -8.86 10.10 19.86
N PRO A 268 -8.09 10.32 18.79
CA PRO A 268 -7.87 9.29 17.78
C PRO A 268 -7.13 8.09 18.40
N LEU A 269 -7.29 6.91 17.81
CA LEU A 269 -6.47 5.74 18.13
C LEU A 269 -5.04 5.94 17.61
N ALA A 270 -4.11 5.14 18.10
CA ALA A 270 -2.74 5.12 17.61
C ALA A 270 -2.68 4.75 16.12
N TYR A 271 -1.53 4.93 15.50
CA TYR A 271 -1.35 4.58 14.10
C TYR A 271 -1.16 3.08 13.92
N ASP A 272 -1.82 2.52 12.90
CA ASP A 272 -1.31 1.42 12.10
C ASP A 272 -0.49 1.97 10.91
N LEU A 273 0.04 1.09 10.06
CA LEU A 273 0.83 1.53 8.91
C LEU A 273 -0.01 2.29 7.89
N THR A 274 -1.23 1.84 7.59
CA THR A 274 -2.09 2.43 6.56
C THR A 274 -2.51 3.85 6.93
N GLU A 275 -2.96 4.05 8.17
CA GLU A 275 -3.36 5.36 8.67
C GLU A 275 -2.17 6.34 8.71
N LEU A 276 -0.98 5.85 9.12
CA LEU A 276 0.24 6.67 9.06
C LEU A 276 0.60 7.06 7.62
N GLN A 277 0.50 6.14 6.67
CA GLN A 277 0.75 6.44 5.25
C GLN A 277 -0.23 7.48 4.69
N ARG A 278 -1.52 7.38 5.08
CA ARG A 278 -2.55 8.35 4.68
C ARG A 278 -2.28 9.74 5.21
N ASP A 279 -1.99 9.85 6.51
CA ASP A 279 -1.70 11.13 7.13
C ASP A 279 -0.37 11.72 6.65
N ALA A 280 0.66 10.91 6.44
CA ALA A 280 1.92 11.34 5.86
C ALA A 280 1.74 11.85 4.42
N ASN A 281 0.90 11.19 3.61
CA ASN A 281 0.58 11.68 2.27
C ASN A 281 -0.17 13.01 2.30
N THR A 282 -1.16 13.14 3.18
CA THR A 282 -1.98 14.34 3.29
C THR A 282 -1.19 15.54 3.83
N LEU A 283 -0.43 15.36 4.93
CA LEU A 283 0.24 16.43 5.67
C LEU A 283 1.67 16.70 5.20
N LEU A 284 2.42 15.66 4.84
CA LEU A 284 3.83 15.76 4.48
C LEU A 284 4.06 15.64 2.96
N GLY A 285 3.08 15.14 2.22
CA GLY A 285 3.19 14.88 0.77
C GLY A 285 4.04 13.65 0.45
N PHE A 286 4.26 12.74 1.41
CA PHE A 286 5.02 11.51 1.19
C PHE A 286 4.18 10.50 0.42
N SER A 287 4.83 9.70 -0.43
CA SER A 287 4.19 8.51 -0.98
C SER A 287 4.06 7.43 0.09
N ALA A 288 3.18 6.45 -0.15
CA ALA A 288 3.05 5.28 0.73
C ALA A 288 4.38 4.53 0.88
N LYS A 289 5.15 4.43 -0.22
CA LYS A 289 6.47 3.79 -0.23
C LYS A 289 7.51 4.61 0.55
N GLU A 290 7.59 5.92 0.32
CA GLU A 290 8.50 6.80 1.04
C GLU A 290 8.21 6.78 2.55
N THR A 291 6.94 6.75 2.94
CA THR A 291 6.52 6.63 4.34
C THR A 291 7.03 5.32 4.95
N LEU A 292 6.81 4.18 4.26
CA LEU A 292 7.25 2.86 4.72
C LEU A 292 8.79 2.79 4.85
N ASP A 293 9.53 3.24 3.84
CA ASP A 293 10.98 3.20 3.82
C ASP A 293 11.59 4.10 4.91
N THR A 294 10.98 5.27 5.14
CA THR A 294 11.38 6.20 6.21
C THR A 294 11.08 5.62 7.60
N LEU A 295 9.89 5.04 7.77
CA LEU A 295 9.48 4.37 9.00
C LEU A 295 10.40 3.18 9.31
N GLN A 296 10.79 2.42 8.31
CA GLN A 296 11.70 1.29 8.46
C GLN A 296 13.09 1.74 8.94
N ARG A 297 13.60 2.88 8.45
CA ARG A 297 14.86 3.47 8.99
C ARG A 297 14.71 3.93 10.44
N LEU A 298 13.59 4.55 10.81
CA LEU A 298 13.31 4.93 12.21
C LEU A 298 13.31 3.71 13.14
N TYR A 299 12.82 2.57 12.66
CA TYR A 299 12.77 1.32 13.40
C TYR A 299 14.13 0.60 13.43
N GLU A 300 14.77 0.38 12.28
CA GLU A 300 15.96 -0.49 12.19
C GLU A 300 17.24 0.22 12.60
N ILE A 301 17.42 1.48 12.17
CA ILE A 301 18.64 2.25 12.37
C ILE A 301 18.57 3.03 13.69
N HIS A 302 17.50 3.83 13.85
CA HIS A 302 17.35 4.72 14.99
C HIS A 302 16.70 4.04 16.20
N LYS A 303 15.91 3.00 16.01
CA LYS A 303 15.19 2.22 17.03
C LYS A 303 14.30 3.06 17.96
N ILE A 304 13.70 4.11 17.41
CA ILE A 304 12.89 5.09 18.14
C ILE A 304 11.39 4.95 17.90
N VAL A 305 10.98 3.98 17.12
CA VAL A 305 9.58 3.57 16.91
C VAL A 305 9.45 2.06 16.98
N THR A 306 8.24 1.55 17.26
CA THR A 306 7.93 0.12 17.25
C THR A 306 7.86 -0.44 15.82
N TYR A 307 7.57 -1.72 15.65
CA TYR A 307 7.59 -2.40 14.36
C TYR A 307 6.67 -1.71 13.32
N PRO A 308 7.18 -1.43 12.10
CA PRO A 308 6.50 -0.58 11.14
C PRO A 308 5.28 -1.21 10.44
N ARG A 309 5.24 -2.54 10.28
CA ARG A 309 4.21 -3.21 9.46
C ARG A 309 3.12 -3.81 10.34
N THR A 310 2.36 -2.97 10.99
CA THR A 310 1.22 -3.36 11.82
C THR A 310 -0.10 -2.93 11.17
N ASP A 311 -1.13 -3.75 11.34
CA ASP A 311 -2.51 -3.48 11.01
C ASP A 311 -3.36 -3.09 12.23
N SER A 312 -2.77 -3.16 13.43
CA SER A 312 -3.45 -2.83 14.67
C SER A 312 -3.26 -1.36 15.07
N ARG A 313 -4.32 -0.75 15.55
CA ARG A 313 -4.35 0.58 16.17
C ARG A 313 -4.43 0.52 17.70
N TYR A 314 -4.32 -0.69 18.25
CA TYR A 314 -4.44 -1.01 19.67
C TYR A 314 -3.10 -1.45 20.24
N ILE A 315 -3.00 -1.44 21.56
CA ILE A 315 -1.86 -1.98 22.31
C ILE A 315 -2.32 -3.12 23.21
N THR A 316 -1.40 -3.99 23.57
CA THR A 316 -1.62 -5.04 24.54
C THR A 316 -1.45 -4.52 25.98
N ALA A 317 -2.03 -5.21 26.95
CA ALA A 317 -2.02 -4.78 28.36
C ALA A 317 -0.60 -4.67 28.95
N ASP A 318 0.37 -5.49 28.46
CA ASP A 318 1.77 -5.48 28.89
C ASP A 318 2.55 -4.23 28.40
N ILE A 319 2.03 -3.50 27.42
CA ILE A 319 2.62 -2.22 26.94
C ILE A 319 2.31 -1.06 27.88
N VAL A 320 1.16 -1.09 28.57
CA VAL A 320 0.71 0.01 29.44
C VAL A 320 1.75 0.43 30.49
N PRO A 321 2.41 -0.49 31.21
CA PRO A 321 3.46 -0.14 32.18
C PRO A 321 4.69 0.55 31.57
N THR A 322 4.92 0.43 30.27
CA THR A 322 6.07 1.04 29.55
C THR A 322 5.82 2.49 29.12
N ILE A 323 4.56 2.96 29.15
CA ILE A 323 4.18 4.30 28.67
C ILE A 323 4.97 5.41 29.41
N PRO A 324 5.18 5.38 30.75
CA PRO A 324 5.96 6.39 31.42
C PRO A 324 7.41 6.50 30.94
N GLU A 325 8.07 5.38 30.60
CA GLU A 325 9.43 5.40 30.05
C GLU A 325 9.46 5.98 28.65
N ARG A 326 8.47 5.63 27.80
CA ARG A 326 8.29 6.21 26.46
C ARG A 326 8.08 7.72 26.51
N LEU A 327 7.28 8.23 27.44
CA LEU A 327 7.11 9.66 27.69
C LEU A 327 8.41 10.32 28.15
N SER A 328 9.17 9.66 29.05
CA SER A 328 10.46 10.16 29.55
C SER A 328 11.50 10.28 28.44
N ALA A 329 11.48 9.38 27.45
CA ALA A 329 12.36 9.40 26.29
C ALA A 329 12.20 10.66 25.43
N LEU A 330 11.00 11.30 25.46
CA LEU A 330 10.69 12.52 24.71
C LEU A 330 11.20 13.81 25.38
N SER A 331 11.77 13.75 26.59
CA SER A 331 12.10 14.91 27.44
C SER A 331 12.99 15.98 26.78
N ALA A 332 13.90 15.56 25.89
CA ALA A 332 14.83 16.45 25.19
C ALA A 332 14.31 16.92 23.80
N THR A 333 13.05 16.70 23.49
CA THR A 333 12.42 17.03 22.20
C THR A 333 11.41 18.16 22.35
N ALA A 334 10.85 18.63 21.23
CA ALA A 334 9.78 19.63 21.24
C ALA A 334 8.54 19.19 22.04
N PHE A 335 8.36 17.88 22.24
CA PHE A 335 7.26 17.28 23.00
C PHE A 335 7.53 17.15 24.51
N GLY A 336 8.73 17.51 24.98
CA GLY A 336 9.17 17.27 26.35
C GLY A 336 8.30 17.91 27.41
N LEU A 337 7.77 19.12 27.18
CA LEU A 337 6.87 19.80 28.12
C LEU A 337 5.55 19.06 28.27
N ARG A 338 4.95 18.59 27.16
CA ARG A 338 3.69 17.82 27.19
C ARG A 338 3.90 16.45 27.84
N ALA A 339 4.95 15.74 27.48
CA ALA A 339 5.30 14.46 28.08
C ALA A 339 5.51 14.59 29.59
N ALA A 340 6.25 15.61 30.03
CA ALA A 340 6.45 15.90 31.46
C ALA A 340 5.13 16.27 32.19
N SER A 341 4.18 16.91 31.50
CA SER A 341 2.85 17.17 32.06
C SER A 341 2.10 15.88 32.33
N TYR A 342 2.14 14.89 31.41
CA TYR A 342 1.51 13.59 31.60
C TYR A 342 2.16 12.79 32.72
N LEU A 343 3.48 12.84 32.85
CA LEU A 343 4.20 12.17 33.94
C LEU A 343 3.86 12.75 35.31
N ARG A 344 3.67 14.08 35.41
CA ARG A 344 3.32 14.74 36.68
C ARG A 344 1.88 14.62 37.08
N ASN A 345 0.99 14.82 36.12
CA ASN A 345 -0.45 14.95 36.36
C ASN A 345 -1.22 13.64 36.13
N GLY A 346 -0.53 12.61 35.65
CA GLY A 346 -1.11 11.37 35.14
C GLY A 346 -1.69 11.52 33.74
N ILE A 347 -1.83 10.38 33.07
CA ILE A 347 -2.53 10.27 31.81
C ILE A 347 -4.03 10.39 32.11
N ARG A 348 -4.71 11.37 31.51
CA ARG A 348 -6.12 11.68 31.79
C ARG A 348 -7.09 10.98 30.83
N THR A 349 -6.64 9.96 30.16
CA THR A 349 -7.43 9.20 29.20
C THR A 349 -7.80 7.85 29.78
N ASP A 350 -9.03 7.43 29.52
CA ASP A 350 -9.42 6.05 29.70
C ASP A 350 -8.70 5.19 28.66
N LEU A 351 -7.65 4.48 29.09
CA LEU A 351 -6.87 3.62 28.24
C LEU A 351 -7.61 2.38 27.74
N SER A 352 -8.80 2.07 28.30
CA SER A 352 -9.62 0.94 27.85
C SER A 352 -9.93 0.99 26.33
N ARG A 353 -9.94 2.18 25.74
CA ARG A 353 -10.11 2.34 24.28
C ARG A 353 -8.86 2.00 23.48
N LEU A 354 -7.68 2.16 24.06
CA LEU A 354 -6.40 1.92 23.39
C LEU A 354 -5.93 0.48 23.61
N VAL A 355 -6.26 -0.10 24.77
CA VAL A 355 -5.84 -1.45 25.16
C VAL A 355 -6.89 -2.46 24.72
N ASN A 356 -6.51 -3.35 23.80
CA ASN A 356 -7.37 -4.46 23.38
C ASN A 356 -6.49 -5.59 22.82
N ASP A 357 -6.23 -6.61 23.65
CA ASP A 357 -5.38 -7.74 23.29
C ASP A 357 -5.95 -8.58 22.12
N GLU A 358 -7.28 -8.63 21.97
CA GLU A 358 -7.96 -9.39 20.91
C GLU A 358 -7.84 -8.73 19.52
N LEU A 359 -7.69 -7.39 19.49
CA LEU A 359 -7.52 -6.61 18.26
C LEU A 359 -6.04 -6.31 17.93
N VAL A 360 -5.12 -6.93 18.64
CA VAL A 360 -3.70 -6.96 18.30
C VAL A 360 -3.39 -8.32 17.69
N SER A 361 -3.19 -8.36 16.38
CA SER A 361 -2.83 -9.58 15.64
C SER A 361 -1.35 -9.94 15.85
N ASP A 362 -0.53 -9.64 14.88
CA ASP A 362 0.91 -9.94 14.87
C ASP A 362 1.72 -8.90 15.66
N HIS A 363 1.29 -7.64 15.60
CA HIS A 363 1.98 -6.49 16.20
C HIS A 363 0.98 -5.45 16.71
N HIS A 364 1.31 -4.80 17.85
CA HIS A 364 0.54 -3.67 18.37
C HIS A 364 0.77 -2.40 17.52
N ALA A 365 0.00 -1.36 17.78
CA ALA A 365 0.08 -0.05 17.13
C ALA A 365 1.49 0.56 17.12
N LEU A 366 1.72 1.49 16.20
CA LEU A 366 2.95 2.27 16.11
C LEU A 366 3.07 3.25 17.28
N LEU A 367 4.13 3.10 18.05
CA LEU A 367 4.44 3.90 19.22
C LEU A 367 5.91 4.35 19.21
N PRO A 368 6.29 5.42 19.95
CA PRO A 368 7.70 5.63 20.29
C PRO A 368 8.22 4.51 21.19
N THR A 369 9.52 4.21 21.11
CA THR A 369 10.19 3.32 22.04
C THR A 369 10.66 4.09 23.29
N GLU A 370 11.24 3.36 24.25
CA GLU A 370 11.86 3.90 25.47
C GLU A 370 13.22 4.55 25.21
N GLN A 371 13.70 4.51 23.97
CA GLN A 371 15.00 5.06 23.56
C GLN A 371 14.97 6.59 23.51
N LYS A 372 15.95 7.24 24.15
CA LYS A 372 16.13 8.69 24.03
C LYS A 372 16.47 9.09 22.60
N VAL A 373 15.75 10.06 22.11
CA VAL A 373 15.86 10.50 20.72
C VAL A 373 16.82 11.68 20.58
N ASP A 374 17.82 11.53 19.72
CA ASP A 374 18.66 12.63 19.26
C ASP A 374 18.14 13.11 17.90
N VAL A 375 17.22 14.09 17.92
CA VAL A 375 16.58 14.62 16.71
C VAL A 375 17.57 15.26 15.72
N THR A 376 18.81 15.55 16.13
CA THR A 376 19.83 16.12 15.23
C THR A 376 20.43 15.10 14.27
N LYS A 377 20.26 13.81 14.57
CA LYS A 377 20.72 12.68 13.72
C LYS A 377 19.70 12.28 12.68
N LEU A 378 18.47 12.76 12.79
CA LEU A 378 17.41 12.45 11.85
C LEU A 378 17.48 13.34 10.61
N SER A 379 17.28 12.76 9.43
CA SER A 379 17.03 13.54 8.22
C SER A 379 15.72 14.34 8.35
N ALA A 380 15.47 15.27 7.45
CA ALA A 380 14.25 16.06 7.46
C ALA A 380 12.99 15.19 7.35
N SER A 381 12.99 14.18 6.46
CA SER A 381 11.88 13.24 6.29
C SER A 381 11.68 12.36 7.53
N GLU A 382 12.76 11.80 8.08
CA GLU A 382 12.70 10.98 9.30
C GLU A 382 12.16 11.77 10.49
N LYS A 383 12.63 13.02 10.66
CA LYS A 383 12.14 13.89 11.71
C LYS A 383 10.66 14.23 11.55
N ALA A 384 10.23 14.59 10.32
CA ALA A 384 8.84 14.93 10.06
C ALA A 384 7.88 13.75 10.32
N LEU A 385 8.24 12.54 9.87
CA LEU A 385 7.45 11.34 10.10
C LEU A 385 7.43 10.94 11.57
N TRP A 386 8.58 11.01 12.25
CA TRP A 386 8.68 10.73 13.67
C TRP A 386 7.80 11.70 14.49
N GLU A 387 7.87 13.01 14.20
CA GLU A 387 7.04 14.01 14.87
C GLU A 387 5.54 13.75 14.66
N LEU A 388 5.12 13.24 13.49
CA LEU A 388 3.74 12.85 13.21
C LEU A 388 3.30 11.68 14.12
N ILE A 389 4.14 10.66 14.27
CA ILE A 389 3.88 9.51 15.13
C ILE A 389 3.77 9.94 16.61
N ILE A 390 4.70 10.80 17.09
CA ILE A 390 4.68 11.28 18.47
C ILE A 390 3.46 12.15 18.74
N THR A 391 3.08 13.00 17.79
CA THR A 391 1.86 13.81 17.91
C THR A 391 0.65 12.92 18.13
N ARG A 392 0.44 11.88 17.28
CA ARG A 392 -0.65 10.93 17.41
C ARG A 392 -0.59 10.15 18.74
N PHE A 393 0.58 9.70 19.15
CA PHE A 393 0.75 9.02 20.44
C PHE A 393 0.29 9.89 21.62
N LEU A 394 0.71 11.17 21.64
CA LEU A 394 0.30 12.10 22.69
C LEU A 394 -1.17 12.50 22.59
N GLU A 395 -1.73 12.63 21.37
CA GLU A 395 -3.16 12.83 21.15
C GLU A 395 -3.96 11.67 21.75
N THR A 396 -3.54 10.43 21.51
CA THR A 396 -4.19 9.21 22.01
C THR A 396 -4.23 9.19 23.56
N LEU A 397 -3.22 9.75 24.21
CA LEU A 397 -3.12 9.82 25.68
C LEU A 397 -3.81 11.06 26.28
N SER A 398 -4.42 11.90 25.47
CA SER A 398 -5.06 13.14 25.89
C SER A 398 -6.55 12.94 26.23
N PRO A 399 -7.16 13.85 27.00
CA PRO A 399 -8.59 13.85 27.21
C PRO A 399 -9.39 14.24 25.97
N ASP A 400 -10.69 14.01 26.01
CA ASP A 400 -11.63 14.36 24.95
C ASP A 400 -11.57 15.87 24.61
N TYR A 401 -11.81 16.20 23.35
CA TYR A 401 -12.13 17.54 22.89
C TYR A 401 -13.60 17.81 23.18
N GLU A 402 -13.89 18.76 24.06
CA GLU A 402 -15.24 19.11 24.48
C GLU A 402 -15.61 20.45 23.87
N TYR A 403 -16.78 20.53 23.25
CA TYR A 403 -17.28 21.75 22.63
C TYR A 403 -18.81 21.84 22.73
N ARG A 404 -19.32 23.05 22.52
CA ARG A 404 -20.75 23.32 22.53
C ARG A 404 -21.15 23.88 21.17
N THR A 405 -22.18 23.31 20.58
CA THR A 405 -22.77 23.81 19.35
C THR A 405 -24.09 24.47 19.65
N THR A 406 -24.17 25.78 19.42
CA THR A 406 -25.40 26.57 19.45
C THR A 406 -25.96 26.64 18.04
N THR A 407 -27.20 26.20 17.85
CA THR A 407 -27.96 26.27 16.60
C THR A 407 -29.17 27.18 16.82
N VAL A 408 -29.28 28.20 15.98
CA VAL A 408 -30.43 29.13 15.97
C VAL A 408 -31.21 28.94 14.68
N GLU A 409 -32.52 28.69 14.80
CA GLU A 409 -33.44 28.62 13.67
C GLU A 409 -34.24 29.91 13.60
N LEU A 410 -34.33 30.52 12.40
CA LEU A 410 -35.10 31.73 12.19
C LEU A 410 -36.10 31.50 11.05
N THR A 411 -37.31 32.09 11.19
CA THR A 411 -38.37 32.09 10.19
C THR A 411 -38.69 33.52 9.78
N ALA A 412 -39.22 33.69 8.57
CA ALA A 412 -39.70 34.98 8.07
C ALA A 412 -41.03 34.78 7.34
N PRO A 413 -41.95 35.78 7.34
CA PRO A 413 -43.25 35.68 6.68
C PRO A 413 -43.18 35.40 5.17
N CYS A 414 -42.07 35.73 4.51
CA CYS A 414 -41.85 35.50 3.09
C CYS A 414 -41.30 34.08 2.77
N LEU A 415 -40.97 33.25 3.77
CA LEU A 415 -40.57 31.87 3.60
C LEU A 415 -41.77 30.95 3.47
N ALA A 416 -41.66 29.91 2.66
CA ALA A 416 -42.67 28.87 2.58
C ALA A 416 -42.65 28.01 3.85
N GLU A 417 -43.72 27.25 4.05
CA GLU A 417 -43.83 26.34 5.20
C GLU A 417 -42.69 25.34 5.24
N GLY A 418 -42.05 25.24 6.38
CA GLY A 418 -40.85 24.37 6.59
C GLY A 418 -39.52 24.98 6.13
N GLU A 419 -39.53 26.06 5.32
CA GLU A 419 -38.32 26.80 5.00
C GLU A 419 -37.85 27.64 6.20
N ARG A 420 -36.54 27.72 6.43
CA ARG A 420 -35.96 28.46 7.56
C ARG A 420 -34.52 28.87 7.32
N PHE A 421 -34.01 29.80 8.10
CA PHE A 421 -32.61 30.08 8.24
C PHE A 421 -32.03 29.31 9.43
N ILE A 422 -30.78 28.79 9.26
CA ILE A 422 -30.05 28.14 10.34
C ILE A 422 -28.70 28.82 10.49
N ALA A 423 -28.40 29.28 11.70
CA ALA A 423 -27.08 29.75 12.12
C ALA A 423 -26.49 28.78 13.13
N ARG A 424 -25.21 28.44 12.97
CA ARG A 424 -24.48 27.55 13.87
C ARG A 424 -23.21 28.18 14.37
N LEU A 425 -22.94 28.02 15.67
CA LEU A 425 -21.69 28.43 16.30
C LEU A 425 -21.17 27.28 17.15
N THR A 426 -19.94 26.87 16.91
CA THR A 426 -19.24 25.87 17.72
C THR A 426 -18.20 26.57 18.58
N VAL A 427 -18.32 26.45 19.91
CA VAL A 427 -17.41 27.04 20.87
C VAL A 427 -16.68 25.92 21.60
N PRO A 428 -15.34 25.87 21.52
CA PRO A 428 -14.54 24.94 22.31
C PRO A 428 -14.69 25.23 23.80
N VAL A 429 -15.00 24.18 24.59
CA VAL A 429 -15.02 24.22 26.07
C VAL A 429 -13.68 23.72 26.62
N LYS A 430 -13.16 22.64 26.03
CA LYS A 430 -11.88 22.04 26.41
C LYS A 430 -11.18 21.48 25.19
N GLN A 431 -9.99 21.95 24.94
CA GLN A 431 -9.24 21.62 23.71
C GLN A 431 -8.80 20.13 23.67
N GLY A 432 -8.57 19.52 24.82
CA GLY A 432 -8.24 18.09 24.88
C GLY A 432 -7.09 17.69 23.99
N TRP A 433 -7.30 16.63 23.20
CA TRP A 433 -6.29 16.08 22.30
C TRP A 433 -5.87 17.03 21.16
N ARG A 434 -6.74 17.98 20.76
CA ARG A 434 -6.45 18.93 19.68
C ARG A 434 -5.36 19.95 20.02
N ASP A 435 -5.04 20.14 21.31
CA ASP A 435 -3.95 21.00 21.75
C ASP A 435 -2.57 20.44 21.40
N VAL A 436 -2.42 19.15 21.29
CA VAL A 436 -1.10 18.50 21.10
C VAL A 436 -0.40 19.02 19.84
N ALA A 437 -1.06 18.94 18.69
CA ALA A 437 -0.51 19.40 17.44
C ALA A 437 -0.31 20.94 17.42
N ARG A 438 -1.25 21.69 18.01
CA ARG A 438 -1.21 23.15 18.07
C ARG A 438 -0.04 23.67 18.90
N GLU A 439 0.29 23.06 20.03
CA GLU A 439 1.42 23.45 20.89
C GLU A 439 2.77 23.41 20.19
N ILE A 440 2.94 22.53 19.22
CA ILE A 440 4.17 22.40 18.42
C ILE A 440 4.08 23.15 17.08
N GLY A 441 3.04 24.00 16.90
CA GLY A 441 2.82 24.76 15.67
C GLY A 441 2.47 23.91 14.45
N LYS A 442 1.87 22.72 14.67
CA LYS A 442 1.43 21.80 13.61
C LYS A 442 -0.09 21.69 13.58
N ARG A 443 -0.60 21.15 12.46
CA ARG A 443 -2.02 20.81 12.29
C ARG A 443 -2.21 19.34 12.64
N SER A 444 -3.26 19.01 13.40
CA SER A 444 -3.65 17.63 13.61
C SER A 444 -4.26 17.05 12.33
N ALA A 445 -3.89 15.80 11.99
CA ALA A 445 -4.44 15.09 10.85
C ALA A 445 -5.96 14.85 10.95
N VAL A 446 -6.47 14.76 12.17
CA VAL A 446 -7.86 14.39 12.46
C VAL A 446 -8.76 15.62 12.67
N ALA A 447 -8.17 16.81 12.89
CA ALA A 447 -8.97 18.02 13.09
C ALA A 447 -9.76 18.36 11.81
N PRO A 448 -11.11 18.41 11.86
CA PRO A 448 -11.90 18.85 10.72
C PRO A 448 -11.53 20.30 10.37
N GLU A 449 -11.74 20.67 9.12
CA GLU A 449 -11.69 22.07 8.72
C GLU A 449 -12.72 22.86 9.55
N GLU A 450 -12.34 24.05 10.00
CA GLU A 450 -13.26 24.89 10.78
C GLU A 450 -14.49 25.19 9.92
N GLU A 451 -15.67 24.70 10.32
CA GLU A 451 -16.92 25.10 9.69
C GLU A 451 -17.03 26.64 9.79
N GLU A 452 -17.53 27.28 8.72
CA GLU A 452 -17.74 28.71 8.67
C GLU A 452 -18.66 29.12 9.83
N SER A 453 -18.07 29.71 10.88
CA SER A 453 -18.80 30.08 12.08
C SER A 453 -19.81 31.19 11.78
N ALA A 454 -21.02 31.05 12.24
CA ALA A 454 -22.06 32.05 12.05
C ALA A 454 -21.73 33.44 12.65
N GLY A 455 -20.82 33.49 13.61
CA GLY A 455 -20.49 34.70 14.42
C GLY A 455 -21.06 34.63 15.84
N THR A 456 -20.42 35.34 16.76
CA THR A 456 -20.78 35.29 18.20
C THR A 456 -22.11 35.97 18.56
N GLY A 457 -22.70 36.75 17.66
CA GLY A 457 -23.95 37.42 17.87
C GLY A 457 -25.15 36.51 18.21
N ILE A 458 -25.09 35.21 17.80
CA ILE A 458 -26.14 34.25 18.13
C ILE A 458 -26.20 33.88 19.61
N LEU A 459 -25.14 34.13 20.38
CA LEU A 459 -25.10 33.81 21.83
C LEU A 459 -25.95 34.77 22.68
N THR A 460 -26.38 35.92 22.13
CA THR A 460 -27.21 36.93 22.84
C THR A 460 -28.67 36.89 22.44
N LEU A 461 -29.04 35.96 21.56
CA LEU A 461 -30.43 35.84 21.07
C LEU A 461 -31.30 35.06 22.07
N THR A 462 -32.61 35.38 22.03
CA THR A 462 -33.65 34.61 22.72
C THR A 462 -34.74 34.19 21.72
N GLU A 463 -35.44 33.12 22.00
CA GLU A 463 -36.59 32.75 21.17
C GLU A 463 -37.62 33.90 21.15
N GLY A 464 -38.20 34.14 20.00
CA GLY A 464 -39.09 35.27 19.74
C GLY A 464 -38.36 36.59 19.40
N SER A 465 -37.04 36.68 19.45
CA SER A 465 -36.31 37.87 18.99
C SER A 465 -36.58 38.15 17.51
N GLU A 466 -36.84 39.39 17.17
CA GLU A 466 -37.03 39.87 15.79
C GLU A 466 -35.77 40.52 15.29
N LEU A 467 -35.30 40.18 14.10
CA LEU A 467 -34.06 40.60 13.52
C LEU A 467 -34.23 40.95 12.03
N GLU A 468 -33.85 42.18 11.65
CA GLU A 468 -33.89 42.60 10.24
C GLU A 468 -32.67 42.04 9.48
N ILE A 469 -32.92 41.47 8.31
CA ILE A 469 -31.85 41.06 7.40
C ILE A 469 -31.18 42.29 6.84
N LYS A 470 -29.89 42.49 7.16
CA LYS A 470 -29.09 43.65 6.68
C LYS A 470 -28.57 43.46 5.24
N ASN A 471 -28.27 42.22 4.90
CA ASN A 471 -27.82 41.88 3.55
C ASN A 471 -28.18 40.44 3.21
N VAL A 472 -28.45 40.16 1.93
CA VAL A 472 -28.73 38.83 1.38
C VAL A 472 -27.64 38.51 0.36
N GLU A 473 -26.89 37.47 0.63
CA GLU A 473 -25.89 36.90 -0.28
C GLU A 473 -26.52 35.76 -1.07
N LEU A 474 -26.77 35.97 -2.35
CA LEU A 474 -27.18 34.94 -3.30
C LEU A 474 -25.96 34.44 -4.07
N LYS A 475 -25.58 33.18 -3.91
CA LYS A 475 -24.43 32.62 -4.57
C LYS A 475 -24.83 31.49 -5.52
N ARG A 476 -24.41 31.61 -6.78
CA ARG A 476 -24.51 30.54 -7.77
C ARG A 476 -23.37 29.56 -7.57
N ASN A 477 -23.66 28.31 -7.40
CA ASN A 477 -22.70 27.21 -7.24
C ASN A 477 -22.90 26.19 -8.36
N ALA A 478 -21.95 25.29 -8.49
CA ALA A 478 -22.05 24.15 -9.39
C ALA A 478 -21.68 22.86 -8.64
N THR A 479 -22.32 21.77 -8.99
CA THR A 479 -21.83 20.46 -8.55
C THR A 479 -20.52 20.17 -9.26
N LEU A 480 -19.57 19.59 -8.56
CA LEU A 480 -18.26 19.21 -9.07
C LEU A 480 -18.21 17.68 -9.26
N PRO A 481 -17.39 17.20 -10.19
CA PRO A 481 -17.11 15.77 -10.25
C PRO A 481 -16.41 15.29 -8.97
N PRO A 482 -16.41 14.00 -8.67
CA PRO A 482 -15.61 13.50 -7.55
C PRO A 482 -14.13 13.75 -7.80
N ASP A 483 -13.38 13.98 -6.72
CA ASP A 483 -11.93 14.18 -6.83
C ASP A 483 -11.24 12.88 -7.24
N ARG A 484 -10.11 13.03 -7.95
CA ARG A 484 -9.23 11.90 -8.23
C ARG A 484 -8.64 11.34 -6.95
N TYR A 485 -8.33 10.06 -6.97
CA TYR A 485 -7.66 9.44 -5.84
C TYR A 485 -6.28 10.07 -5.60
N THR A 486 -6.01 10.48 -4.37
CA THR A 486 -4.64 10.58 -3.84
C THR A 486 -4.16 9.20 -3.38
N GLU A 487 -2.89 9.05 -3.01
CA GLU A 487 -2.45 7.78 -2.40
C GLU A 487 -3.17 7.51 -1.07
N ALA A 488 -3.45 8.56 -0.29
CA ALA A 488 -4.23 8.45 0.94
C ALA A 488 -5.64 7.89 0.69
N ASP A 489 -6.32 8.40 -0.34
CA ASP A 489 -7.67 7.95 -0.70
C ASP A 489 -7.66 6.54 -1.27
N LEU A 490 -6.65 6.20 -2.09
CA LEU A 490 -6.52 4.86 -2.66
C LEU A 490 -6.22 3.82 -1.58
N LEU A 491 -5.32 4.12 -0.63
CA LEU A 491 -5.05 3.25 0.52
C LEU A 491 -6.32 3.00 1.33
N PHE A 492 -7.11 4.05 1.57
CA PHE A 492 -8.41 3.92 2.23
C PHE A 492 -9.41 3.06 1.44
N ALA A 493 -9.47 3.25 0.11
CA ALA A 493 -10.32 2.45 -0.76
C ALA A 493 -9.88 0.98 -0.81
N MET A 494 -8.57 0.71 -0.84
CA MET A 494 -8.01 -0.64 -0.77
C MET A 494 -8.34 -1.32 0.56
N GLU A 495 -8.16 -0.63 1.68
CA GLU A 495 -8.48 -1.13 3.03
C GLU A 495 -9.96 -1.42 3.22
N HIS A 496 -10.82 -0.57 2.68
CA HIS A 496 -12.26 -0.68 2.77
C HIS A 496 -12.89 -1.24 1.48
N ALA A 497 -12.20 -2.12 0.77
CA ALA A 497 -12.64 -2.67 -0.52
C ALA A 497 -14.01 -3.38 -0.44
N GLY A 498 -14.40 -3.86 0.72
CA GLY A 498 -15.74 -4.39 0.95
C GLY A 498 -16.89 -3.41 0.65
N ARG A 499 -16.63 -2.08 0.56
CA ARG A 499 -17.64 -1.08 0.15
C ARG A 499 -18.06 -1.23 -1.32
N PHE A 500 -17.23 -1.86 -2.13
CA PHE A 500 -17.45 -2.08 -3.56
C PHE A 500 -18.00 -3.48 -3.86
N VAL A 501 -18.31 -4.26 -2.82
CA VAL A 501 -18.87 -5.60 -2.92
C VAL A 501 -20.30 -5.57 -2.40
N GLU A 502 -21.25 -6.08 -3.19
CA GLU A 502 -22.67 -6.10 -2.85
C GLU A 502 -23.02 -7.21 -1.85
N ASP A 503 -22.36 -8.37 -1.99
CA ASP A 503 -22.57 -9.52 -1.14
C ASP A 503 -22.08 -9.24 0.29
N ALA A 504 -23.01 -9.31 1.26
CA ALA A 504 -22.76 -9.00 2.68
C ALA A 504 -21.81 -10.01 3.33
N GLU A 505 -21.82 -11.28 2.92
CA GLU A 505 -20.96 -12.31 3.46
C GLU A 505 -19.52 -12.11 2.96
N LEU A 506 -19.31 -11.93 1.66
CA LEU A 506 -18.01 -11.63 1.08
C LEU A 506 -17.43 -10.31 1.62
N LYS A 507 -18.27 -9.32 1.86
CA LYS A 507 -17.89 -8.05 2.49
C LYS A 507 -17.27 -8.28 3.87
N SER A 508 -17.83 -9.17 4.68
CA SER A 508 -17.31 -9.48 6.02
C SER A 508 -15.93 -10.14 5.99
N HIS A 509 -15.65 -10.94 4.95
CA HIS A 509 -14.35 -11.63 4.77
C HIS A 509 -13.26 -10.74 4.13
N LEU A 510 -13.63 -9.57 3.62
CA LEU A 510 -12.69 -8.53 3.15
C LEU A 510 -12.21 -7.61 4.28
N GLY A 511 -12.14 -8.09 5.52
CA GLY A 511 -11.72 -7.29 6.68
C GLY A 511 -10.42 -6.53 6.49
N ASN A 512 -9.41 -7.15 5.83
CA ASN A 512 -8.13 -6.51 5.49
C ASN A 512 -8.14 -5.84 4.10
N GLY A 513 -9.25 -5.85 3.37
CA GLY A 513 -9.39 -5.22 2.05
C GLY A 513 -8.54 -5.86 0.94
N LEU A 514 -8.08 -5.02 0.01
CA LEU A 514 -7.18 -5.39 -1.08
C LEU A 514 -5.73 -5.23 -0.64
N GLY A 515 -5.02 -6.34 -0.52
CA GLY A 515 -3.65 -6.38 -0.01
C GLY A 515 -3.56 -6.16 1.50
N THR A 516 -2.43 -6.56 2.07
CA THR A 516 -2.11 -6.28 3.48
C THR A 516 -1.49 -4.88 3.62
N PRO A 517 -1.49 -4.24 4.80
CA PRO A 517 -0.80 -2.97 5.00
C PRO A 517 0.64 -2.98 4.48
N ALA A 518 1.35 -4.08 4.69
CA ALA A 518 2.74 -4.25 4.25
C ALA A 518 2.92 -4.25 2.72
N THR A 519 1.90 -4.62 1.94
CA THR A 519 2.00 -4.83 0.49
C THR A 519 1.33 -3.73 -0.34
N ARG A 520 0.43 -2.92 0.22
CA ARG A 520 -0.32 -1.89 -0.52
C ARG A 520 0.59 -0.87 -1.21
N ALA A 521 1.62 -0.38 -0.50
CA ALA A 521 2.59 0.54 -1.06
C ALA A 521 3.32 -0.03 -2.29
N ASP A 522 3.77 -1.28 -2.20
CA ASP A 522 4.48 -1.95 -3.31
C ASP A 522 3.53 -2.25 -4.49
N ILE A 523 2.23 -2.46 -4.24
CA ILE A 523 1.22 -2.61 -5.31
C ILE A 523 1.05 -1.30 -6.07
N ILE A 524 0.96 -0.17 -5.38
CA ILE A 524 0.87 1.16 -6.00
C ILE A 524 2.12 1.44 -6.84
N GLU A 525 3.31 1.23 -6.27
CA GLU A 525 4.57 1.40 -7.00
C GLU A 525 4.67 0.48 -8.23
N LYS A 526 4.23 -0.77 -8.11
CA LYS A 526 4.20 -1.72 -9.23
C LYS A 526 3.27 -1.28 -10.36
N LEU A 527 2.12 -0.69 -10.03
CA LEU A 527 1.23 -0.11 -11.04
C LEU A 527 1.88 1.08 -11.76
N ILE A 528 2.64 1.91 -11.05
CA ILE A 528 3.42 3.03 -11.63
C ILE A 528 4.56 2.50 -12.50
N GLN A 529 5.36 1.57 -11.98
CA GLN A 529 6.48 0.95 -12.72
C GLN A 529 6.01 0.24 -14.00
N ASN A 530 4.83 -0.38 -13.98
CA ASN A 530 4.21 -1.01 -15.15
C ASN A 530 3.56 0.01 -16.10
N ASN A 531 3.67 1.30 -15.80
CA ASN A 531 3.05 2.38 -16.57
C ASN A 531 1.52 2.22 -16.73
N CYS A 532 0.86 1.72 -15.69
CA CYS A 532 -0.60 1.62 -15.64
C CYS A 532 -1.26 2.85 -15.00
N ILE A 533 -0.55 3.49 -14.07
CA ILE A 533 -0.94 4.75 -13.43
C ILE A 533 0.27 5.70 -13.35
N GLU A 534 0.00 6.97 -13.18
CA GLU A 534 1.02 8.01 -12.96
C GLU A 534 0.61 8.95 -11.83
N ARG A 535 1.60 9.56 -11.17
CA ARG A 535 1.38 10.64 -10.21
C ARG A 535 1.34 11.98 -10.92
N ARG A 536 0.24 12.73 -10.79
CA ARG A 536 0.10 14.13 -11.23
C ARG A 536 -0.07 15.03 -10.01
N GLY A 537 1.03 15.53 -9.47
CA GLY A 537 1.04 16.19 -8.16
C GLY A 537 0.72 15.19 -7.05
N LYS A 538 -0.39 15.38 -6.35
CA LYS A 538 -0.87 14.43 -5.33
C LYS A 538 -1.83 13.37 -5.89
N GLU A 539 -2.34 13.56 -7.11
CA GLU A 539 -3.37 12.72 -7.72
C GLU A 539 -2.75 11.49 -8.42
N LEU A 540 -3.46 10.38 -8.38
CA LEU A 540 -3.19 9.17 -9.15
C LEU A 540 -4.12 9.13 -10.36
N VAL A 541 -3.54 9.08 -11.55
CA VAL A 541 -4.28 9.10 -12.81
C VAL A 541 -3.98 7.83 -13.60
N PRO A 542 -4.99 7.12 -14.13
CA PRO A 542 -4.73 5.96 -14.96
C PRO A 542 -4.14 6.40 -16.30
N THR A 543 -3.09 5.73 -16.75
CA THR A 543 -2.57 5.93 -18.10
C THR A 543 -3.50 5.28 -19.12
N ALA A 544 -3.32 5.60 -20.40
CA ALA A 544 -4.04 4.91 -21.47
C ALA A 544 -3.81 3.39 -21.45
N LYS A 545 -2.57 2.94 -21.14
CA LYS A 545 -2.24 1.52 -20.94
C LYS A 545 -3.03 0.91 -19.77
N GLY A 546 -3.15 1.64 -18.65
CA GLY A 546 -3.89 1.17 -17.48
C GLY A 546 -5.39 1.01 -17.76
N ARG A 547 -6.01 1.98 -18.44
CA ARG A 547 -7.41 1.91 -18.85
C ARG A 547 -7.64 0.74 -19.82
N GLU A 548 -6.74 0.55 -20.77
CA GLU A 548 -6.82 -0.53 -21.76
C GLU A 548 -6.65 -1.89 -21.08
N LEU A 549 -5.74 -2.02 -20.10
CA LEU A 549 -5.60 -3.25 -19.31
C LEU A 549 -6.91 -3.58 -18.57
N VAL A 550 -7.55 -2.60 -17.92
CA VAL A 550 -8.83 -2.82 -17.24
C VAL A 550 -9.94 -3.19 -18.24
N ARG A 551 -9.95 -2.59 -19.43
CA ARG A 551 -10.92 -2.94 -20.48
C ARG A 551 -10.79 -4.39 -20.92
N LEU A 552 -9.57 -4.89 -21.10
CA LEU A 552 -9.26 -6.19 -21.71
C LEU A 552 -9.21 -7.37 -20.72
N VAL A 553 -8.93 -7.11 -19.44
CA VAL A 553 -8.81 -8.17 -18.44
C VAL A 553 -10.17 -8.80 -18.11
N PRO A 554 -10.26 -10.11 -17.81
CA PRO A 554 -11.49 -10.75 -17.37
C PRO A 554 -12.18 -10.03 -16.22
N GLU A 555 -13.52 -9.93 -16.27
CA GLU A 555 -14.33 -9.15 -15.34
C GLU A 555 -14.12 -9.52 -13.88
N GLN A 556 -14.05 -10.81 -13.57
CA GLN A 556 -13.85 -11.27 -12.20
C GLN A 556 -12.52 -10.82 -11.55
N LEU A 557 -11.53 -10.37 -12.34
CA LEU A 557 -10.29 -9.80 -11.83
C LEU A 557 -10.37 -8.28 -11.59
N LYS A 558 -11.44 -7.61 -12.02
CA LYS A 558 -11.67 -6.18 -11.80
C LYS A 558 -12.31 -5.90 -10.44
N SER A 559 -13.00 -6.89 -9.88
CA SER A 559 -13.70 -6.79 -8.60
C SER A 559 -12.87 -7.31 -7.43
N ALA A 560 -13.13 -6.76 -6.23
CA ALA A 560 -12.62 -7.29 -4.97
C ALA A 560 -13.29 -8.62 -4.55
N GLU A 561 -14.40 -9.01 -5.19
CA GLU A 561 -15.16 -10.23 -4.84
C GLU A 561 -14.32 -11.50 -4.92
N LEU A 562 -13.47 -11.64 -5.94
CA LEU A 562 -12.57 -12.79 -6.06
C LEU A 562 -11.66 -12.90 -4.84
N THR A 563 -11.12 -11.77 -4.38
CA THR A 563 -10.31 -11.71 -3.15
C THR A 563 -11.14 -12.10 -1.93
N GLY A 564 -12.38 -11.62 -1.81
CA GLY A 564 -13.31 -11.97 -0.74
C GLY A 564 -13.60 -13.47 -0.68
N LYS A 565 -13.91 -14.08 -1.83
CA LYS A 565 -14.13 -15.54 -1.93
C LYS A 565 -12.93 -16.36 -1.51
N TRP A 566 -11.73 -15.93 -1.89
CA TRP A 566 -10.51 -16.63 -1.47
C TRP A 566 -10.25 -16.47 0.03
N GLU A 567 -10.33 -15.26 0.57
CA GLU A 567 -10.08 -15.02 2.00
C GLU A 567 -11.10 -15.74 2.88
N GLN A 568 -12.36 -15.88 2.44
CA GLN A 568 -13.37 -16.68 3.10
C GLN A 568 -12.90 -18.14 3.24
N ARG A 569 -12.55 -18.78 2.14
CA ARG A 569 -12.09 -20.17 2.14
C ARG A 569 -10.77 -20.38 2.87
N LEU A 570 -9.82 -19.45 2.69
CA LEU A 570 -8.55 -19.47 3.42
C LEU A 570 -8.75 -19.32 4.94
N SER A 571 -9.77 -18.56 5.36
CA SER A 571 -10.18 -18.51 6.78
C SER A 571 -10.72 -19.86 7.27
N GLU A 572 -11.53 -20.54 6.47
CA GLU A 572 -12.03 -21.89 6.84
C GLU A 572 -10.91 -22.93 6.86
N ILE A 573 -9.95 -22.86 5.94
CA ILE A 573 -8.75 -23.71 5.97
C ILE A 573 -7.95 -23.44 7.25
N SER A 574 -7.73 -22.19 7.62
CA SER A 574 -6.96 -21.84 8.82
C SER A 574 -7.61 -22.31 10.13
N LYS A 575 -8.94 -22.45 10.14
CA LYS A 575 -9.71 -23.01 11.27
C LYS A 575 -9.76 -24.55 11.26
N GLY A 576 -9.28 -25.20 10.19
CA GLY A 576 -9.38 -26.64 10.01
C GLY A 576 -10.76 -27.14 9.53
N ASN A 577 -11.66 -26.25 9.12
CA ASN A 577 -13.01 -26.59 8.63
C ASN A 577 -13.00 -27.03 7.15
N GLU A 578 -12.01 -26.57 6.38
CA GLU A 578 -11.80 -26.95 4.97
C GLU A 578 -10.37 -27.45 4.79
N THR A 579 -10.16 -28.36 3.84
CA THR A 579 -8.81 -28.81 3.44
C THR A 579 -8.32 -28.03 2.23
N GLU A 580 -6.98 -27.94 2.03
CA GLU A 580 -6.35 -27.21 0.95
C GLU A 580 -6.68 -27.74 -0.46
N ALA A 581 -6.82 -29.07 -0.60
CA ALA A 581 -6.89 -29.71 -1.90
C ALA A 581 -8.10 -29.26 -2.76
N PRO A 582 -9.35 -29.20 -2.26
CA PRO A 582 -10.48 -28.67 -3.03
C PRO A 582 -10.29 -27.20 -3.43
N PHE A 583 -9.73 -26.38 -2.54
CA PHE A 583 -9.44 -24.98 -2.83
C PHE A 583 -8.46 -24.86 -4.00
N ILE A 584 -7.35 -25.59 -3.98
CA ILE A 584 -6.33 -25.54 -5.02
C ILE A 584 -6.85 -26.05 -6.38
N GLU A 585 -7.67 -27.09 -6.39
CA GLU A 585 -8.30 -27.59 -7.64
C GLU A 585 -9.26 -26.54 -8.24
N ASP A 586 -10.05 -25.84 -7.42
CA ASP A 586 -10.89 -24.75 -7.88
C ASP A 586 -10.06 -23.57 -8.40
N ILE A 587 -8.93 -23.26 -7.77
CA ILE A 587 -7.99 -22.24 -8.25
C ILE A 587 -7.40 -22.61 -9.62
N LYS A 588 -6.98 -23.85 -9.83
CA LYS A 588 -6.48 -24.34 -11.13
C LYS A 588 -7.55 -24.24 -12.21
N LYS A 589 -8.79 -24.61 -11.89
CA LYS A 589 -9.94 -24.47 -12.78
C LYS A 589 -10.18 -22.99 -13.09
N ASN A 590 -10.21 -22.13 -12.09
CA ASN A 590 -10.40 -20.69 -12.27
C ASN A 590 -9.28 -20.09 -13.14
N ALA A 591 -8.01 -20.46 -12.92
CA ALA A 591 -6.89 -20.02 -13.75
C ALA A 591 -7.06 -20.46 -15.21
N THR A 592 -7.57 -21.68 -15.45
CA THR A 592 -7.88 -22.21 -16.78
C THR A 592 -8.99 -21.40 -17.45
N ASP A 593 -10.07 -21.12 -16.72
CA ASP A 593 -11.22 -20.35 -17.21
C ASP A 593 -10.81 -18.91 -17.55
N LEU A 594 -9.98 -18.26 -16.72
CA LEU A 594 -9.45 -16.94 -16.98
C LEU A 594 -8.55 -16.88 -18.22
N VAL A 595 -7.67 -17.88 -18.39
CA VAL A 595 -6.83 -17.99 -19.60
C VAL A 595 -7.70 -18.17 -20.85
N ASN A 596 -8.71 -19.03 -20.79
CA ASN A 596 -9.61 -19.23 -21.91
C ASN A 596 -10.40 -17.95 -22.26
N GLN A 597 -10.87 -17.19 -21.26
CA GLN A 597 -11.53 -15.90 -21.48
C GLN A 597 -10.61 -14.92 -22.21
N VAL A 598 -9.32 -14.86 -21.85
CA VAL A 598 -8.33 -14.03 -22.54
C VAL A 598 -8.13 -14.50 -23.99
N ILE A 599 -7.99 -15.81 -24.23
CA ILE A 599 -7.74 -16.37 -25.57
C ILE A 599 -8.89 -16.15 -26.55
N VAL A 600 -10.13 -16.21 -26.06
CA VAL A 600 -11.33 -16.01 -26.92
C VAL A 600 -11.66 -14.52 -27.10
N ASN A 601 -11.04 -13.62 -26.36
CA ASN A 601 -11.25 -12.19 -26.52
C ASN A 601 -10.74 -11.74 -27.90
N ARG A 602 -11.62 -11.15 -28.71
CA ARG A 602 -11.30 -10.69 -30.09
C ARG A 602 -10.86 -9.23 -30.16
N GLU A 603 -10.88 -8.56 -29.03
CA GLU A 603 -10.43 -7.17 -28.97
C GLU A 603 -8.91 -7.09 -29.15
N LYS A 604 -8.43 -5.93 -29.55
CA LYS A 604 -7.00 -5.69 -29.75
C LYS A 604 -6.55 -4.61 -28.79
N PHE A 605 -5.34 -4.74 -28.31
CA PHE A 605 -4.66 -3.66 -27.60
C PHE A 605 -4.29 -2.59 -28.63
N ASP A 606 -4.66 -1.33 -28.36
CA ASP A 606 -4.32 -0.21 -29.22
C ASP A 606 -2.93 0.36 -28.84
N PRO A 607 -1.89 0.15 -29.65
CA PRO A 607 -0.55 0.65 -29.37
C PRO A 607 -0.45 2.18 -29.38
N ASP A 608 -1.34 2.88 -30.06
CA ASP A 608 -1.34 4.35 -30.13
C ASP A 608 -1.78 4.98 -28.80
N LEU A 609 -2.46 4.22 -27.94
CA LEU A 609 -2.83 4.59 -26.58
C LEU A 609 -1.68 4.51 -25.57
N MET A 610 -0.50 4.04 -25.96
CA MET A 610 0.64 3.82 -25.05
C MET A 610 1.30 5.12 -24.54
N GLY A 611 0.70 6.26 -24.78
CA GLY A 611 1.12 7.54 -24.25
C GLY A 611 2.43 8.07 -24.83
N ASP A 612 2.98 9.08 -24.18
CA ASP A 612 4.15 9.82 -24.68
C ASP A 612 5.36 8.92 -24.86
N LYS A 613 5.88 8.97 -26.06
CA LYS A 613 6.85 8.06 -26.66
C LYS A 613 8.28 8.52 -26.34
N THR A 614 8.57 8.73 -25.06
CA THR A 614 9.83 9.32 -24.62
C THR A 614 11.06 8.55 -25.06
N LYS A 615 10.95 7.24 -25.26
CA LYS A 615 12.04 6.42 -25.77
C LYS A 615 11.49 5.31 -26.67
N PRO A 616 11.56 5.47 -28.01
CA PRO A 616 11.17 4.41 -28.92
C PRO A 616 12.19 3.27 -28.89
N CYS A 617 11.71 2.04 -29.00
CA CYS A 617 12.55 0.85 -29.08
C CYS A 617 13.38 0.88 -30.38
N PRO A 618 14.71 0.73 -30.32
CA PRO A 618 15.56 0.73 -31.52
C PRO A 618 15.28 -0.42 -32.49
N ALA A 619 14.66 -1.50 -32.01
CA ALA A 619 14.39 -2.69 -32.84
C ALA A 619 13.04 -2.63 -33.56
N CYS A 620 11.99 -2.02 -32.97
CA CYS A 620 10.63 -2.07 -33.52
C CYS A 620 9.86 -0.75 -33.45
N GLY A 621 10.43 0.31 -32.88
CA GLY A 621 9.80 1.63 -32.76
C GLY A 621 8.74 1.77 -31.66
N TRP A 622 8.35 0.68 -30.99
CA TRP A 622 7.39 0.76 -29.89
C TRP A 622 7.97 1.48 -28.67
N PRO A 623 7.12 2.07 -27.80
CA PRO A 623 7.58 2.69 -26.58
C PRO A 623 8.33 1.70 -25.67
N MET A 624 9.41 2.15 -25.06
CA MET A 624 10.10 1.39 -24.01
C MET A 624 9.58 1.79 -22.63
N MET A 625 9.73 0.90 -21.65
CA MET A 625 9.48 1.17 -20.26
C MET A 625 10.71 0.83 -19.42
N THR A 626 10.87 1.52 -18.29
CA THR A 626 11.91 1.18 -17.32
C THR A 626 11.33 0.20 -16.30
N VAL A 627 12.00 -0.92 -16.11
CA VAL A 627 11.72 -1.89 -15.04
C VAL A 627 12.95 -2.02 -14.16
N LEU A 628 12.77 -2.34 -12.89
CA LEU A 628 13.87 -2.67 -11.99
C LEU A 628 14.10 -4.19 -12.00
N ASP A 629 15.36 -4.62 -12.04
CA ASP A 629 15.69 -6.03 -11.85
C ASP A 629 15.68 -6.42 -10.36
N GLU A 630 15.99 -7.67 -10.08
CA GLU A 630 16.06 -8.20 -8.72
C GLU A 630 17.12 -7.51 -7.82
N TYR A 631 18.02 -6.70 -8.39
CA TYR A 631 19.04 -5.91 -7.69
C TYR A 631 18.72 -4.40 -7.71
N ASP A 632 17.47 -4.01 -8.00
CA ASP A 632 17.00 -2.63 -8.13
C ASP A 632 17.76 -1.81 -9.21
N ARG A 633 18.29 -2.48 -10.25
CA ARG A 633 18.98 -1.82 -11.36
C ARG A 633 17.97 -1.51 -12.47
N PRO A 634 17.99 -0.30 -13.05
CA PRO A 634 17.06 0.06 -14.12
C PRO A 634 17.41 -0.64 -15.45
N HIS A 635 16.42 -1.31 -16.00
CA HIS A 635 16.44 -1.87 -17.37
C HIS A 635 15.39 -1.16 -18.21
N HIS A 636 15.71 -0.82 -19.44
CA HIS A 636 14.73 -0.35 -20.41
C HIS A 636 14.30 -1.50 -21.29
N VAL A 637 13.03 -1.86 -21.22
CA VAL A 637 12.47 -2.98 -21.98
C VAL A 637 11.41 -2.51 -22.96
N CYS A 638 11.40 -3.10 -24.16
CA CYS A 638 10.36 -2.83 -25.14
C CYS A 638 9.01 -3.30 -24.60
N GLN A 639 7.98 -2.45 -24.70
CA GLN A 639 6.64 -2.81 -24.23
C GLN A 639 5.94 -3.80 -25.19
N ARG A 640 6.36 -3.88 -26.46
CA ARG A 640 5.90 -4.91 -27.38
C ARG A 640 6.48 -6.25 -26.96
N PHE A 641 5.59 -7.19 -26.62
CA PHE A 641 5.99 -8.46 -26.05
C PHE A 641 6.82 -9.30 -27.04
N SER A 642 6.39 -9.38 -28.33
CA SER A 642 7.09 -10.15 -29.38
C SER A 642 8.45 -9.58 -29.77
N CYS A 643 8.75 -8.31 -29.43
CA CYS A 643 10.02 -7.66 -29.79
C CYS A 643 11.18 -8.15 -28.92
N GLY A 644 10.97 -8.30 -27.63
CA GLY A 644 11.96 -8.79 -26.64
C GLY A 644 13.21 -7.92 -26.49
N TYR A 645 13.25 -6.68 -27.04
CA TYR A 645 14.41 -5.79 -26.92
C TYR A 645 14.53 -5.28 -25.49
N GLU A 646 15.75 -5.36 -24.94
CA GLU A 646 16.09 -4.92 -23.60
C GLU A 646 17.48 -4.28 -23.58
N GLU A 647 17.66 -3.22 -22.79
CA GLU A 647 18.94 -2.57 -22.56
C GLU A 647 19.10 -2.19 -21.08
N MET A 648 20.32 -2.26 -20.56
CA MET A 648 20.63 -1.97 -19.16
C MET A 648 21.44 -0.68 -19.04
N GLU A 649 21.09 0.19 -18.06
CA GLU A 649 21.93 1.32 -17.68
C GLU A 649 23.07 0.88 -16.77
N VAL A 650 24.28 0.86 -17.28
CA VAL A 650 25.48 0.56 -16.48
C VAL A 650 26.25 1.84 -16.18
N LYS A 651 26.39 2.19 -14.91
CA LYS A 651 27.25 3.30 -14.48
C LYS A 651 28.70 2.78 -14.43
N LYS A 652 29.52 3.07 -15.47
CA LYS A 652 30.94 2.75 -15.48
C LYS A 652 31.74 3.87 -14.82
N ARG A 653 32.68 3.47 -13.95
CA ARG A 653 33.66 4.38 -13.36
C ARG A 653 34.62 4.81 -14.47
N VAL A 654 34.69 6.09 -14.76
CA VAL A 654 35.68 6.60 -15.70
C VAL A 654 36.99 6.77 -14.93
N GLU A 655 37.94 5.88 -15.14
CA GLU A 655 39.33 6.09 -14.73
C GLU A 655 39.88 7.15 -15.66
N THR A 656 40.13 8.32 -15.15
CA THR A 656 40.91 9.34 -15.85
C THR A 656 42.35 8.83 -15.89
N GLU A 657 42.86 8.47 -17.07
CA GLU A 657 44.28 8.30 -17.29
C GLU A 657 45.00 9.55 -16.80
N ALA A 658 45.77 9.41 -15.73
CA ALA A 658 46.65 10.44 -15.25
C ALA A 658 47.76 10.54 -16.29
N ALA A 659 47.85 11.66 -17.01
CA ALA A 659 48.99 11.97 -17.85
C ALA A 659 50.23 11.93 -16.96
N GLU A 660 51.17 11.05 -17.30
CA GLU A 660 52.51 10.98 -16.70
C GLU A 660 53.23 12.30 -16.89
N ALA A 661 53.35 13.08 -15.81
CA ALA A 661 54.29 14.19 -15.73
C ALA A 661 55.56 13.68 -15.06
N VAL A 662 56.62 13.63 -15.84
CA VAL A 662 58.00 13.33 -15.47
C VAL A 662 58.45 14.25 -14.33
N PRO A 663 59.00 13.76 -13.19
CA PRO A 663 59.47 14.59 -12.11
C PRO A 663 60.89 15.06 -12.38
N THR A 664 61.12 16.35 -12.50
CA THR A 664 62.43 16.96 -12.37
C THR A 664 62.73 17.22 -10.91
N HIS A 665 63.92 16.76 -10.50
CA HIS A 665 64.50 16.89 -9.16
C HIS A 665 64.59 18.34 -8.68
N ALA A 666 64.10 18.59 -7.43
CA ALA A 666 64.63 19.68 -6.61
C ALA A 666 64.55 19.31 -5.10
N SER A 667 65.65 19.56 -4.44
CA SER A 667 66.12 19.16 -3.12
C SER A 667 65.24 19.57 -1.94
N ALA A 668 65.26 18.69 -0.95
CA ALA A 668 64.67 18.88 0.39
C ALA A 668 65.47 19.82 1.27
N SER A 669 64.79 20.64 2.08
CA SER A 669 65.35 21.24 3.31
C SER A 669 64.30 21.20 4.42
N PRO A 670 64.68 20.96 5.67
CA PRO A 670 63.78 20.55 6.75
C PRO A 670 63.10 21.72 7.48
N VAL A 671 61.84 21.63 7.72
CA VAL A 671 61.08 22.61 8.53
C VAL A 671 61.18 22.19 9.99
N LYS A 672 61.72 23.10 10.83
CA LYS A 672 61.87 22.99 12.26
C LYS A 672 60.52 23.00 12.97
N ARG A 673 60.36 22.08 13.88
CA ARG A 673 59.29 22.06 14.90
C ARG A 673 59.53 23.14 15.92
N VAL A 674 58.61 24.03 16.13
CA VAL A 674 58.55 24.97 17.26
C VAL A 674 57.59 24.43 18.29
N ILE A 675 58.09 24.08 19.46
CA ILE A 675 57.30 23.79 20.68
C ILE A 675 57.17 25.12 21.45
N ALA A 676 55.94 25.59 21.64
CA ALA A 676 55.65 26.73 22.49
C ALA A 676 55.10 26.24 23.84
N THR A 677 55.86 26.48 24.93
CA THR A 677 55.42 26.36 26.31
C THR A 677 54.68 27.61 26.74
N ALA A 678 53.50 27.43 27.34
CA ALA A 678 52.72 28.54 27.93
C ALA A 678 53.01 28.73 29.39
N THR A 679 53.22 29.96 29.86
CA THR A 679 53.14 30.38 31.24
C THR A 679 52.07 31.47 31.42
N PRO A 680 51.34 31.55 32.53
CA PRO A 680 50.10 32.32 32.63
C PRO A 680 50.30 33.76 33.15
N GLY A 681 49.50 34.72 32.62
CA GLY A 681 49.46 36.06 33.12
C GLY A 681 48.49 36.95 32.38
N THR A 682 47.38 37.19 33.04
CA THR A 682 46.48 38.38 33.03
C THR A 682 46.46 39.30 31.81
N GLY A 683 45.27 39.46 31.16
CA GLY A 683 44.95 40.63 30.36
C GLY A 683 43.92 40.38 29.26
N LYS A 684 42.71 40.89 29.44
CA LYS A 684 41.65 40.95 28.46
C LYS A 684 42.10 41.64 27.16
N LYS A 685 41.97 40.97 26.02
CA LYS A 685 41.89 41.64 24.72
C LYS A 685 40.81 40.92 23.85
N THR A 686 39.80 41.68 23.52
CA THR A 686 38.73 41.34 22.59
C THR A 686 39.31 41.31 21.19
N ILE A 687 39.19 40.17 20.52
CA ILE A 687 39.52 40.02 19.08
C ILE A 687 38.21 39.92 18.32
N VAL A 688 37.95 40.89 17.49
CA VAL A 688 36.84 40.86 16.50
C VAL A 688 37.31 40.07 15.30
N LEU A 689 36.69 38.95 15.04
CA LEU A 689 36.93 38.14 13.84
C LEU A 689 35.97 38.52 12.72
N HIS A 690 36.52 39.05 11.64
CA HIS A 690 35.79 39.29 10.40
C HIS A 690 35.36 37.99 9.69
N LYS A 691 34.10 37.90 9.31
CA LYS A 691 33.40 36.74 8.74
C LYS A 691 33.78 36.36 7.29
N SER A 692 34.87 36.83 6.72
CA SER A 692 35.13 36.68 5.28
C SER A 692 36.23 35.68 4.87
N SER A 693 36.92 35.04 5.81
CA SER A 693 38.09 34.17 5.47
C SER A 693 37.93 32.67 5.75
N VAL A 694 36.76 32.19 6.19
CA VAL A 694 36.54 30.75 6.49
C VAL A 694 35.94 29.95 5.33
N LYS A 695 35.42 30.58 4.27
CA LYS A 695 34.82 29.90 3.12
C LYS A 695 35.79 29.36 2.08
N ALA A 696 37.08 29.70 2.15
CA ALA A 696 38.03 29.32 1.10
C ALA A 696 38.92 28.11 1.44
N ALA A 697 38.92 27.60 2.67
CA ALA A 697 39.84 26.56 3.12
C ALA A 697 39.24 25.13 3.20
N VAL A 698 37.93 24.95 3.06
CA VAL A 698 37.27 23.63 3.17
C VAL A 698 36.96 23.00 1.80
N ALA A 699 37.19 23.71 0.69
CA ALA A 699 36.84 23.25 -0.66
C ALA A 699 37.96 22.45 -1.39
N ARG A 700 39.01 21.99 -0.71
CA ARG A 700 40.08 21.21 -1.35
C ARG A 700 40.34 19.93 -0.56
N SER A 701 39.66 18.85 -0.93
CA SER A 701 40.13 17.45 -0.92
C SER A 701 39.00 16.41 -0.85
N VAL A 702 38.07 16.42 -1.80
CA VAL A 702 37.33 15.20 -2.15
C VAL A 702 37.44 15.07 -3.67
N PRO A 703 38.07 14.01 -4.21
CA PRO A 703 38.07 13.80 -5.65
C PRO A 703 36.64 13.59 -6.11
N GLN A 704 36.11 14.46 -6.95
CA GLN A 704 34.84 14.23 -7.61
C GLN A 704 35.02 13.09 -8.59
N VAL A 705 34.49 11.92 -8.25
CA VAL A 705 34.42 10.78 -9.18
C VAL A 705 33.41 11.14 -10.27
N LYS A 706 33.89 11.37 -11.49
CA LYS A 706 32.99 11.54 -12.64
C LYS A 706 32.48 10.18 -13.08
N TRP A 707 31.18 9.99 -13.06
CA TRP A 707 30.51 8.81 -13.58
C TRP A 707 30.03 9.07 -15.01
N LYS A 708 30.24 8.14 -15.91
CA LYS A 708 29.65 8.16 -17.25
C LYS A 708 28.65 7.01 -17.35
N THR A 709 27.42 7.32 -17.65
CA THR A 709 26.40 6.31 -17.95
C THR A 709 26.71 5.69 -19.32
N VAL A 710 26.85 4.38 -19.38
CA VAL A 710 27.02 3.60 -20.62
C VAL A 710 25.82 2.68 -20.74
N ILE A 711 25.22 2.66 -21.90
CA ILE A 711 24.09 1.77 -22.22
C ILE A 711 24.68 0.48 -22.80
N GLU A 712 24.43 -0.64 -22.13
CA GLU A 712 24.77 -1.97 -22.63
C GLU A 712 23.51 -2.67 -23.14
N VAL A 713 23.50 -3.09 -24.38
CA VAL A 713 22.43 -3.88 -24.98
C VAL A 713 22.56 -5.32 -24.51
N VAL A 714 21.59 -5.78 -23.73
CA VAL A 714 21.54 -7.19 -23.32
C VAL A 714 21.01 -7.99 -24.52
N LYS A 715 21.87 -8.73 -25.19
CA LYS A 715 21.42 -9.67 -26.23
C LYS A 715 20.58 -10.75 -25.54
N PRO A 716 19.31 -10.93 -25.92
CA PRO A 716 18.52 -12.05 -25.40
C PRO A 716 19.19 -13.34 -25.80
N SER A 717 19.45 -14.21 -24.84
CA SER A 717 20.18 -15.45 -25.06
C SER A 717 19.50 -16.42 -26.04
N HIS A 718 18.28 -16.14 -26.51
CA HIS A 718 17.51 -17.06 -27.35
C HIS A 718 16.46 -16.39 -28.26
N TYR A 719 16.75 -15.28 -28.95
CA TYR A 719 15.86 -14.83 -30.00
C TYR A 719 16.59 -14.74 -31.35
N ARG A 720 16.29 -15.68 -32.30
CA ARG A 720 16.62 -15.54 -33.71
C ARG A 720 15.38 -14.92 -34.40
N PRO A 721 15.52 -13.80 -35.11
CA PRO A 721 14.44 -13.30 -35.94
C PRO A 721 14.26 -14.24 -37.14
N ARG A 722 13.03 -14.66 -37.34
CA ARG A 722 12.63 -15.46 -38.51
C ARG A 722 12.42 -14.50 -39.70
N SER A 723 13.46 -14.31 -40.47
CA SER A 723 13.35 -13.87 -41.87
C SER A 723 13.96 -14.95 -42.72
N GLU A 724 13.15 -15.90 -43.16
CA GLU A 724 13.54 -16.78 -44.26
C GLU A 724 12.60 -16.57 -45.42
N ARG A 725 13.16 -16.04 -46.48
CA ARG A 725 12.71 -16.22 -47.85
C ARG A 725 12.91 -17.69 -48.23
N PHE A 726 11.90 -18.25 -48.85
CA PHE A 726 11.99 -19.50 -49.56
C PHE A 726 12.97 -19.39 -50.74
N ASP A 727 14.00 -20.26 -50.79
CA ASP A 727 14.61 -20.73 -52.01
C ASP A 727 14.85 -22.23 -51.93
N ARG A 728 14.55 -22.90 -53.05
CA ARG A 728 14.54 -24.35 -53.25
C ARG A 728 15.93 -24.93 -53.40
N PRO A 729 16.14 -26.24 -53.15
CA PRO A 729 17.44 -26.87 -53.19
C PRO A 729 17.79 -27.46 -54.55
N GLU A 730 19.08 -27.33 -54.94
CA GLU A 730 19.72 -28.17 -55.98
C GLU A 730 20.48 -29.33 -55.32
N ARG A 731 20.40 -30.47 -56.03
CA ARG A 731 21.03 -31.76 -55.78
C ARG A 731 22.52 -31.72 -56.12
N THR A 732 23.37 -32.41 -55.36
CA THR A 732 24.42 -33.33 -55.92
C THR A 732 25.05 -34.23 -54.82
N ASP A 733 24.94 -35.49 -55.04
CA ASP A 733 25.84 -36.66 -54.98
C ASP A 733 26.73 -36.96 -53.75
N ARG A 734 26.61 -38.26 -53.41
CA ARG A 734 27.31 -39.17 -52.52
C ARG A 734 28.82 -39.33 -52.84
N PRO A 735 29.72 -40.08 -52.10
CA PRO A 735 29.43 -41.39 -51.44
C PRO A 735 30.26 -41.77 -50.17
N PHE A 736 29.78 -42.81 -49.48
CA PHE A 736 30.42 -44.04 -48.88
C PHE A 736 31.62 -43.99 -47.90
N ARG A 737 31.54 -44.64 -46.78
CA ARG A 737 32.10 -45.89 -46.17
C ARG A 737 31.95 -45.90 -44.65
N SER A 738 31.27 -46.83 -44.05
CA SER A 738 31.53 -48.20 -43.53
C SER A 738 32.49 -48.26 -42.32
N GLU A 739 32.03 -48.86 -41.26
CA GLU A 739 32.30 -50.17 -40.63
C GLU A 739 31.68 -50.23 -39.21
N ARG A 740 30.78 -51.12 -38.90
CA ARG A 740 30.77 -52.47 -38.32
C ARG A 740 31.10 -52.58 -36.85
N GLY A 741 30.19 -53.31 -36.19
CA GLY A 741 30.35 -54.15 -34.99
C GLY A 741 29.09 -54.17 -34.09
N GLU A 742 28.06 -54.92 -34.35
CA GLU A 742 27.73 -56.32 -33.91
C GLU A 742 27.97 -56.56 -32.40
N ARG A 743 26.98 -56.96 -31.57
CA ARG A 743 26.17 -58.17 -31.43
C ARG A 743 25.35 -58.01 -30.15
N THR A 744 24.26 -58.57 -29.81
CA THR A 744 23.29 -59.57 -30.23
C THR A 744 22.40 -59.96 -29.04
N PHE A 745 21.10 -60.21 -29.30
CA PHE A 745 20.16 -61.19 -28.69
C PHE A 745 19.68 -60.97 -27.25
N ALA A 746 18.40 -61.24 -26.81
CA ALA A 746 17.27 -61.94 -27.40
C ALA A 746 15.99 -61.72 -26.59
N ALA A 747 14.89 -61.77 -27.30
CA ALA A 747 13.64 -62.50 -27.10
C ALA A 747 12.64 -62.16 -25.97
N GLY A 748 11.43 -61.85 -26.42
CA GLY A 748 10.17 -61.95 -25.66
C GLY A 748 9.73 -63.42 -25.59
N PRO A 749 8.45 -63.79 -25.35
CA PRO A 749 7.18 -63.11 -25.65
C PRO A 749 6.08 -63.30 -24.53
N ASP A 750 4.93 -62.74 -24.56
CA ASP A 750 3.61 -63.28 -24.87
C ASP A 750 2.44 -62.44 -24.32
N ARG A 751 1.44 -62.27 -25.15
CA ARG A 751 0.07 -61.89 -24.81
C ARG A 751 -0.77 -63.15 -24.56
N PRO A 752 -1.95 -63.12 -23.88
CA PRO A 752 -3.19 -63.00 -24.65
C PRO A 752 -4.37 -62.22 -24.01
N ARG A 753 -5.16 -61.80 -24.82
CA ARG A 753 -6.51 -61.40 -25.15
C ARG A 753 -7.73 -61.80 -24.26
N ARG A 754 -8.74 -60.87 -24.26
CA ARG A 754 -10.24 -61.05 -24.33
C ARG A 754 -10.94 -61.29 -22.97
N GLU A 755 -12.12 -60.74 -22.68
CA GLU A 755 -13.48 -60.49 -23.23
C GLU A 755 -14.19 -59.65 -22.14
N GLY A 756 -15.10 -58.71 -22.30
CA GLY A 756 -16.29 -58.55 -23.10
C GLY A 756 -17.59 -58.67 -22.28
N ASN A 757 -18.40 -57.59 -22.27
CA ASN A 757 -19.88 -57.52 -22.17
C ASN A 757 -20.33 -56.34 -21.29
N ASP A 758 -20.95 -55.31 -21.87
CA ASP A 758 -22.34 -55.09 -22.22
C ASP A 758 -23.36 -55.25 -21.09
N PHE A 759 -24.13 -54.19 -20.77
CA PHE A 759 -25.58 -54.11 -20.79
C PHE A 759 -26.17 -52.84 -20.17
N ARG A 760 -26.74 -51.97 -21.04
CA ARG A 760 -28.09 -51.35 -20.97
C ARG A 760 -28.46 -50.31 -19.90
N ARG A 761 -28.85 -49.15 -20.46
CA ARG A 761 -29.89 -48.21 -19.99
C ARG A 761 -31.28 -48.85 -19.92
N PRO A 762 -32.29 -48.31 -19.23
CA PRO A 762 -33.18 -47.29 -19.81
C PRO A 762 -33.72 -46.21 -18.82
N ASP A 763 -33.93 -45.06 -19.32
CA ASP A 763 -35.05 -44.24 -19.69
C ASP A 763 -36.22 -43.91 -18.73
N LYS A 764 -36.62 -42.59 -18.76
CA LYS A 764 -37.96 -41.95 -18.59
C LYS A 764 -38.41 -41.63 -17.16
N GLY A 765 -38.91 -40.48 -16.89
CA GLY A 765 -39.77 -39.48 -17.45
C GLY A 765 -40.10 -38.42 -16.41
N SER A 766 -40.22 -37.22 -16.79
CA SER A 766 -41.32 -36.34 -17.19
C SER A 766 -42.09 -35.63 -16.07
N SER A 767 -42.32 -34.36 -16.34
CA SER A 767 -43.38 -33.42 -15.91
C SER A 767 -43.17 -32.70 -14.57
N GLY A 768 -43.42 -31.42 -14.44
CA GLY A 768 -44.02 -30.40 -15.24
C GLY A 768 -44.47 -29.23 -14.34
N ALA A 769 -44.40 -28.03 -14.93
CA ALA A 769 -45.32 -26.93 -14.78
C ALA A 769 -45.27 -25.94 -13.61
N ARG A 770 -44.96 -24.70 -14.02
CA ARG A 770 -45.67 -23.43 -13.81
C ARG A 770 -45.73 -22.84 -12.37
N SER A 771 -45.40 -21.63 -12.18
CA SER A 771 -45.81 -20.25 -12.57
C SER A 771 -45.86 -19.40 -11.31
N GLY A 772 -45.53 -18.13 -11.44
CA GLY A 772 -45.95 -17.11 -10.48
C GLY A 772 -45.05 -15.90 -10.42
N ALA A 773 -45.44 -14.85 -11.14
CA ALA A 773 -44.86 -13.52 -11.13
C ALA A 773 -45.40 -12.68 -9.96
N SER A 774 -44.62 -11.71 -9.45
CA SER A 774 -45.03 -10.32 -9.18
C SER A 774 -43.87 -9.52 -8.53
N ARG A 775 -43.46 -8.56 -9.22
CA ARG A 775 -43.48 -7.07 -9.08
C ARG A 775 -43.19 -6.45 -7.72
N SER A 776 -42.19 -5.59 -7.79
CA SER A 776 -42.09 -4.14 -7.42
C SER A 776 -41.53 -3.76 -6.07
N GLY A 777 -40.66 -2.77 -6.10
CA GLY A 777 -40.39 -1.85 -5.01
C GLY A 777 -39.01 -1.17 -5.09
N ASP A 778 -38.97 -0.05 -5.82
CA ASP A 778 -37.92 0.97 -5.78
C ASP A 778 -37.70 1.52 -4.38
N SER A 779 -36.47 1.76 -3.97
CA SER A 779 -36.10 2.97 -3.23
C SER A 779 -34.61 3.26 -3.29
N ARG A 780 -34.29 4.35 -3.96
CA ARG A 780 -33.00 5.04 -3.98
C ARG A 780 -32.77 5.76 -2.66
N SER A 781 -31.55 5.74 -2.16
CA SER A 781 -31.00 6.85 -1.38
C SER A 781 -29.54 7.06 -1.73
N THR A 782 -29.25 8.20 -2.37
CA THR A 782 -27.91 8.71 -2.67
C THR A 782 -27.57 9.77 -1.64
N GLU A 783 -26.49 9.61 -0.89
CA GLU A 783 -25.83 10.71 -0.17
C GLU A 783 -24.52 11.07 -0.87
N SER A 784 -24.42 12.33 -1.31
CA SER A 784 -23.24 12.95 -1.89
C SER A 784 -22.53 13.84 -0.86
N ARG A 785 -21.21 13.76 -0.76
CA ARG A 785 -20.33 14.73 -0.06
C ARG A 785 -19.52 15.52 -1.09
N GLU A 786 -19.43 16.85 -0.84
CA GLU A 786 -18.73 17.84 -1.68
C GLU A 786 -17.33 18.15 -1.14
N SER A 787 -16.36 18.37 -2.04
CA SER A 787 -15.08 19.04 -1.77
C SER A 787 -14.64 19.90 -2.97
N SER A 788 -13.98 21.05 -2.70
CA SER A 788 -13.71 22.10 -3.67
C SER A 788 -12.21 22.25 -3.99
N THR A 789 -11.80 22.31 -5.25
CA THR A 789 -10.57 22.94 -5.74
C THR A 789 -10.72 23.46 -7.17
N GLY A 790 -10.07 24.61 -7.46
CA GLY A 790 -10.36 25.52 -8.53
C GLY A 790 -9.85 25.18 -9.93
N GLY A 791 -10.80 25.04 -10.84
CA GLY A 791 -10.72 25.30 -12.26
C GLY A 791 -12.04 25.98 -12.65
N THR A 792 -12.08 26.90 -13.63
CA THR A 792 -13.31 27.58 -13.95
C THR A 792 -14.28 26.60 -14.64
N PHE A 793 -15.41 26.40 -14.03
CA PHE A 793 -16.49 25.50 -14.46
C PHE A 793 -16.99 25.77 -15.89
N ALA A 794 -16.84 27.01 -16.38
CA ALA A 794 -17.14 27.36 -17.74
C ALA A 794 -16.28 26.60 -18.77
N ASP A 795 -15.05 26.29 -18.41
CA ASP A 795 -14.12 25.52 -19.25
C ASP A 795 -14.51 24.04 -19.27
N PHE A 796 -15.07 23.56 -18.17
CA PHE A 796 -15.51 22.15 -18.05
C PHE A 796 -16.81 21.88 -18.82
N ILE A 797 -17.77 22.81 -18.77
CA ILE A 797 -19.01 22.70 -19.55
C ILE A 797 -18.73 22.77 -21.05
N ARG A 798 -17.84 23.68 -21.48
CA ARG A 798 -17.43 23.75 -22.89
C ARG A 798 -16.83 22.44 -23.38
N ALA A 799 -15.96 21.84 -22.57
CA ALA A 799 -15.35 20.54 -22.91
C ALA A 799 -16.36 19.40 -22.97
N ALA A 800 -17.37 19.38 -22.10
CA ALA A 800 -18.44 18.37 -22.11
C ALA A 800 -19.38 18.54 -23.31
N GLU A 801 -19.73 19.75 -23.69
CA GLU A 801 -20.54 20.06 -24.87
C GLU A 801 -19.83 19.72 -26.19
N GLU A 802 -18.52 19.99 -26.27
CA GLU A 802 -17.71 19.62 -27.44
C GLU A 802 -17.53 18.10 -27.57
N ARG A 803 -17.43 17.37 -26.47
CA ARG A 803 -17.38 15.90 -26.48
C ARG A 803 -18.71 15.31 -26.94
N LYS A 804 -19.84 15.82 -26.42
CA LYS A 804 -21.19 15.36 -26.81
C LYS A 804 -21.44 15.58 -28.30
N LYS A 805 -20.94 16.69 -28.83
CA LYS A 805 -21.04 17.00 -30.28
C LYS A 805 -20.18 16.05 -31.12
N ARG A 806 -18.97 15.70 -30.67
CA ARG A 806 -18.10 14.72 -31.36
C ARG A 806 -18.68 13.30 -31.32
N ASP A 807 -19.33 12.92 -30.23
CA ASP A 807 -19.95 11.59 -30.13
C ASP A 807 -21.24 11.48 -30.94
N GLU A 808 -22.02 12.56 -31.07
CA GLU A 808 -23.15 12.61 -32.02
C GLU A 808 -22.68 12.55 -33.47
N GLU A 809 -21.59 13.22 -33.80
CA GLU A 809 -20.97 13.14 -35.14
C GLU A 809 -20.41 11.75 -35.43
N ARG A 810 -19.78 11.08 -34.47
CA ARG A 810 -19.33 9.69 -34.56
C ARG A 810 -20.49 8.70 -34.70
N ARG A 811 -21.64 8.94 -34.04
CA ARG A 811 -22.84 8.11 -34.20
C ARG A 811 -23.54 8.33 -35.57
N LYS A 812 -23.47 9.53 -36.11
CA LYS A 812 -24.02 9.83 -37.48
C LYS A 812 -23.13 9.32 -38.61
N GLY A 813 -21.81 9.16 -38.37
CA GLY A 813 -20.88 8.59 -39.37
C GLY A 813 -20.79 7.06 -39.37
N ARG A 814 -21.57 6.37 -38.52
CA ARG A 814 -21.67 4.90 -38.47
C ARG A 814 -23.03 4.33 -38.93
N LYS A 815 -23.89 5.13 -39.56
CA LYS A 815 -25.12 4.65 -40.26
C LYS A 815 -24.92 4.63 -41.76
#